data_17415233f06c19de4f48c2a82a3e7e18
#
_entry.id   17415233f06c19de4f48c2a82a3e7e18
#
_cell.length_a   1.000
_cell.length_b   1.000
_cell.length_c   1.000
_cell.angle_alpha   90.00
_cell.angle_beta   90.00
_cell.angle_gamma   90.00
#
_symmetry.space_group_name_H-M   'P 1'
#
loop_
_entity.id
_entity.type
_entity.pdbx_description
1 polymer ?
#
loop_
_entity_poly.entity_id
_entity_poly.type
_entity_poly.pdbx_seq_one_letter_code
_entity_poly.pdbx_strand_id
1 'polypeptide(L)'
;MKKKQLKPEPYMMNRELSWLKFNERVLNEAGNPRVPLAERLTFASIYQSNLDEFYMVRVGTLMDQMESSEVVRENKTNMTSKEQVKAIIDATRELDIKKAVIYEQLMGELEPQGIRIINFNKLSGKEGELLETYFDNEIAPYLSANIISKQQPFPFLQNKEIYAVALLATKGGKTKTAIIPCSNNVFKRLIDIPTRPGTFMLSEELILHFLPKLFKKYEIKEKSLLRITRNADIDTETIYDEDMDYRDAMENLVKQRKRMNPVRMEFSRKINKKLIAEICKYIHMDKNHVFMSRVPLDLSFVFAIQNYLRMQGAEKEKLFYQKRSPRMTPQLKEKESLIAQIEQKDVLLSYPFENIKSFTNLLYEAARDDSVVSIKMTLYRLAVRSQIVDALVEAAENGKEVVVLVELRARFDEESNIEYSRKLEEAGCRVIYGLSGLKVHSKLCLITRKTEKGLEYITQIGTGNYNEKTSTLYTDLSLITAKQEIGKEAAEVFACLLRGETIEETHVLLVAPKCLQNKVLDMIDDEICHAKNREEAYIGIKINSLTDKVIIEKLVEASQAGVKIEMVVRGICCLIPGIPGYTENIKIISIVGRFLEHSRIYRFGTPEREKIYIASADFMTRNTIRRVEVAAPVLDDTLRARLDEMFDTMMKDDEKGKELTSNGTYVNRRVNAEKLDSQELFYEMAYKNAEKKTI
;
A
#
# COMPACT_ATOMS: atom_id res chain seq x y z
N MET A 1 -6.07 7.55 -41.92
CA MET A 1 -7.37 7.12 -41.36
C MET A 1 -7.58 7.79 -40.02
N LYS A 2 -8.59 8.67 -39.85
CA LYS A 2 -8.97 9.22 -38.55
C LYS A 2 -9.46 8.06 -37.68
N LYS A 3 -8.71 7.66 -36.63
CA LYS A 3 -9.20 6.73 -35.62
C LYS A 3 -10.52 7.29 -35.06
N LYS A 4 -11.66 6.59 -35.28
CA LYS A 4 -12.94 6.91 -34.66
C LYS A 4 -12.68 7.09 -33.17
N GLN A 5 -13.03 8.25 -32.58
CA GLN A 5 -13.09 8.43 -31.16
C GLN A 5 -14.10 7.42 -30.58
N LEU A 6 -13.61 6.35 -29.98
CA LEU A 6 -14.44 5.41 -29.23
C LEU A 6 -15.06 6.19 -28.07
N LYS A 7 -16.39 6.21 -27.97
CA LYS A 7 -17.07 6.71 -26.78
C LYS A 7 -16.69 5.81 -25.60
N PRO A 8 -16.42 6.38 -24.41
CA PRO A 8 -16.18 5.56 -23.24
C PRO A 8 -17.43 4.71 -22.91
N GLU A 9 -17.20 3.46 -22.52
CA GLU A 9 -18.28 2.57 -22.09
C GLU A 9 -18.88 3.07 -20.77
N PRO A 10 -20.22 3.03 -20.59
CA PRO A 10 -20.89 3.62 -19.44
C PRO A 10 -20.53 2.92 -18.11
N TYR A 11 -20.08 1.68 -18.19
CA TYR A 11 -19.66 0.86 -17.06
C TYR A 11 -18.17 0.99 -16.72
N MET A 12 -17.43 1.86 -17.41
CA MET A 12 -15.98 2.03 -17.18
C MET A 12 -15.68 3.32 -16.40
N MET A 13 -14.78 3.20 -15.42
CA MET A 13 -14.24 4.33 -14.65
C MET A 13 -12.74 4.51 -14.93
N ASN A 14 -12.28 5.77 -14.97
CA ASN A 14 -10.85 6.07 -15.05
C ASN A 14 -10.12 5.54 -13.84
N ARG A 15 -8.97 4.92 -14.05
CA ARG A 15 -8.15 4.27 -13.04
C ARG A 15 -7.67 5.23 -11.95
N GLU A 16 -7.19 6.40 -12.33
CA GLU A 16 -6.60 7.35 -11.39
C GLU A 16 -7.69 8.04 -10.55
N LEU A 17 -8.84 8.35 -11.14
CA LEU A 17 -9.99 8.88 -10.42
C LEU A 17 -10.58 7.83 -9.46
N SER A 18 -10.62 6.56 -9.86
CA SER A 18 -10.99 5.46 -8.97
C SER A 18 -10.04 5.33 -7.78
N TRP A 19 -8.72 5.55 -8.00
CA TRP A 19 -7.74 5.56 -6.92
C TRP A 19 -7.99 6.71 -5.92
N LEU A 20 -8.31 7.91 -6.41
CA LEU A 20 -8.65 9.04 -5.52
C LEU A 20 -9.89 8.74 -4.67
N LYS A 21 -10.92 8.08 -5.24
CA LYS A 21 -12.08 7.60 -4.48
C LYS A 21 -11.71 6.56 -3.42
N PHE A 22 -10.70 5.71 -3.67
CA PHE A 22 -10.16 4.83 -2.62
C PHE A 22 -9.52 5.64 -1.50
N ASN A 23 -8.63 6.57 -1.83
CA ASN A 23 -7.97 7.38 -0.80
C ASN A 23 -8.95 8.29 -0.04
N GLU A 24 -10.05 8.70 -0.69
CA GLU A 24 -11.17 9.38 -0.02
C GLU A 24 -11.82 8.48 1.04
N ARG A 25 -11.99 7.16 0.79
CA ARG A 25 -12.51 6.23 1.82
C ARG A 25 -11.58 6.12 3.02
N VAL A 26 -10.26 6.16 2.80
CA VAL A 26 -9.27 6.23 3.88
C VAL A 26 -9.44 7.52 4.70
N LEU A 27 -9.63 8.66 4.02
CA LEU A 27 -9.90 9.93 4.69
C LEU A 27 -11.22 9.93 5.47
N ASN A 28 -12.24 9.23 4.97
CA ASN A 28 -13.53 9.08 5.64
C ASN A 28 -13.39 8.36 6.98
N GLU A 29 -12.48 7.39 7.13
CA GLU A 29 -12.20 6.75 8.43
C GLU A 29 -11.57 7.72 9.43
N ALA A 30 -10.79 8.71 8.98
CA ALA A 30 -10.33 9.80 9.85
C ALA A 30 -11.50 10.69 10.36
N GLY A 31 -12.53 10.85 9.55
CA GLY A 31 -13.76 11.57 9.91
C GLY A 31 -14.82 10.73 10.64
N ASN A 32 -14.63 9.41 10.78
CA ASN A 32 -15.63 8.50 11.33
C ASN A 32 -15.58 8.48 12.88
N PRO A 33 -16.61 8.99 13.60
CA PRO A 33 -16.59 9.06 15.06
C PRO A 33 -16.61 7.68 15.76
N ARG A 34 -16.94 6.59 15.04
CA ARG A 34 -16.88 5.21 15.55
C ARG A 34 -15.46 4.63 15.55
N VAL A 35 -14.54 5.26 14.85
CA VAL A 35 -13.11 4.92 14.92
C VAL A 35 -12.51 5.63 16.16
N PRO A 36 -11.71 4.95 16.99
CA PRO A 36 -11.06 5.59 18.12
C PRO A 36 -10.23 6.80 17.71
N LEU A 37 -10.26 7.88 18.51
CA LEU A 37 -9.73 9.19 18.12
C LEU A 37 -8.25 9.17 17.70
N ALA A 38 -7.40 8.43 18.42
CA ALA A 38 -5.99 8.31 18.06
C ALA A 38 -5.79 7.58 16.71
N GLU A 39 -6.63 6.61 16.41
CA GLU A 39 -6.56 5.88 15.13
C GLU A 39 -7.07 6.74 13.97
N ARG A 40 -8.01 7.64 14.21
CA ARG A 40 -8.46 8.63 13.21
C ARG A 40 -7.30 9.55 12.78
N LEU A 41 -6.39 9.89 13.69
CA LEU A 41 -5.15 10.61 13.36
C LEU A 41 -4.26 9.78 12.42
N THR A 42 -4.16 8.46 12.69
CA THR A 42 -3.43 7.54 11.80
C THR A 42 -4.01 7.56 10.39
N PHE A 43 -5.33 7.45 10.25
CA PHE A 43 -5.99 7.50 8.94
C PHE A 43 -5.76 8.82 8.19
N ALA A 44 -5.75 9.95 8.89
CA ALA A 44 -5.43 11.24 8.28
C ALA A 44 -3.98 11.28 7.75
N SER A 45 -3.02 10.72 8.49
CA SER A 45 -1.62 10.62 8.06
C SER A 45 -1.44 9.63 6.90
N ILE A 46 -2.12 8.46 6.95
CA ILE A 46 -2.11 7.47 5.86
C ILE A 46 -2.70 8.09 4.57
N TYR A 47 -3.83 8.81 4.66
CA TYR A 47 -4.39 9.51 3.51
C TYR A 47 -3.36 10.40 2.82
N GLN A 48 -2.63 11.20 3.59
CA GLN A 48 -1.62 12.11 3.04
C GLN A 48 -0.43 11.35 2.45
N SER A 49 0.08 10.34 3.15
CA SER A 49 1.19 9.51 2.65
C SER A 49 0.82 8.79 1.35
N ASN A 50 -0.39 8.25 1.27
CA ASN A 50 -0.91 7.63 0.05
C ASN A 50 -0.99 8.64 -1.10
N LEU A 51 -1.48 9.86 -0.83
CA LEU A 51 -1.58 10.91 -1.84
C LEU A 51 -0.19 11.34 -2.34
N ASP A 52 0.79 11.45 -1.44
CA ASP A 52 2.18 11.72 -1.82
C ASP A 52 2.72 10.64 -2.77
N GLU A 53 2.55 9.36 -2.42
CA GLU A 53 2.99 8.24 -3.25
C GLU A 53 2.27 8.23 -4.61
N PHE A 54 0.97 8.50 -4.63
CA PHE A 54 0.20 8.62 -5.87
C PHE A 54 0.75 9.71 -6.79
N TYR A 55 1.07 10.89 -6.25
CA TYR A 55 1.70 11.96 -7.03
C TYR A 55 3.10 11.57 -7.49
N MET A 56 3.91 10.99 -6.61
CA MET A 56 5.27 10.55 -6.93
C MET A 56 5.33 9.53 -8.05
N VAL A 57 4.36 8.60 -8.09
CA VAL A 57 4.39 7.47 -9.02
C VAL A 57 3.45 7.71 -10.20
N ARG A 58 2.17 7.97 -9.95
CA ARG A 58 1.16 7.98 -11.01
C ARG A 58 1.08 9.30 -11.76
N VAL A 59 1.04 10.42 -11.00
CA VAL A 59 1.05 11.74 -11.64
C VAL A 59 2.39 11.98 -12.31
N GLY A 60 3.48 11.51 -11.70
CA GLY A 60 4.81 11.50 -12.32
C GLY A 60 4.80 10.85 -13.71
N THR A 61 4.37 9.58 -13.79
CA THR A 61 4.25 8.85 -15.07
C THR A 61 3.38 9.61 -16.09
N LEU A 62 2.24 10.18 -15.66
CA LEU A 62 1.36 10.93 -16.57
C LEU A 62 2.02 12.22 -17.09
N MET A 63 2.82 12.89 -16.26
CA MET A 63 3.57 14.09 -16.66
C MET A 63 4.67 13.74 -17.67
N ASP A 64 5.43 12.66 -17.44
CA ASP A 64 6.43 12.17 -18.38
C ASP A 64 5.78 11.83 -19.75
N GLN A 65 4.60 11.20 -19.73
CA GLN A 65 3.83 10.93 -20.95
C GLN A 65 3.34 12.21 -21.68
N MET A 66 3.13 13.32 -20.97
CA MET A 66 2.76 14.60 -21.59
C MET A 66 3.93 15.25 -22.33
N GLU A 67 5.17 14.93 -21.95
CA GLU A 67 6.39 15.42 -22.63
C GLU A 67 6.72 14.59 -23.86
N SER A 68 6.13 13.39 -24.02
CA SER A 68 6.27 12.54 -25.21
C SER A 68 5.62 13.16 -26.45
N SER A 69 6.21 12.92 -27.61
CA SER A 69 5.66 13.33 -28.90
C SER A 69 4.35 12.60 -29.28
N GLU A 70 4.08 11.44 -28.65
CA GLU A 70 2.88 10.65 -28.88
C GLU A 70 1.79 10.95 -27.85
N VAL A 71 0.56 11.17 -28.33
CA VAL A 71 -0.59 11.36 -27.45
C VAL A 71 -1.06 10.00 -26.93
N VAL A 72 -0.69 9.67 -25.70
CA VAL A 72 -1.16 8.46 -25.00
C VAL A 72 -2.58 8.67 -24.48
N ARG A 73 -3.48 7.70 -24.74
CA ARG A 73 -4.85 7.67 -24.23
C ARG A 73 -5.06 6.44 -23.34
N GLU A 74 -5.73 6.67 -22.24
CA GLU A 74 -6.12 5.61 -21.30
C GLU A 74 -7.21 4.72 -21.95
N ASN A 75 -7.11 3.40 -21.74
CA ASN A 75 -7.86 2.41 -22.51
C ASN A 75 -9.31 2.15 -22.04
N LYS A 76 -9.79 2.82 -20.99
CA LYS A 76 -11.15 2.65 -20.44
C LYS A 76 -12.02 3.86 -20.74
N THR A 77 -11.54 5.05 -20.40
CA THR A 77 -12.28 6.30 -20.56
C THR A 77 -11.76 7.15 -21.71
N ASN A 78 -10.73 6.69 -22.42
CA ASN A 78 -10.11 7.36 -23.56
C ASN A 78 -9.53 8.76 -23.25
N MET A 79 -9.31 9.10 -21.96
CA MET A 79 -8.70 10.35 -21.55
C MET A 79 -7.22 10.39 -21.92
N THR A 80 -6.76 11.54 -22.39
CA THR A 80 -5.32 11.82 -22.54
C THR A 80 -4.64 11.99 -21.19
N SER A 81 -3.31 11.87 -21.12
CA SER A 81 -2.54 12.13 -19.90
C SER A 81 -2.81 13.54 -19.34
N LYS A 82 -2.94 14.56 -20.21
CA LYS A 82 -3.27 15.93 -19.82
C LYS A 82 -4.66 16.06 -19.21
N GLU A 83 -5.67 15.40 -19.78
CA GLU A 83 -7.04 15.39 -19.25
C GLU A 83 -7.09 14.68 -17.88
N GLN A 84 -6.36 13.58 -17.74
CA GLN A 84 -6.24 12.86 -16.47
C GLN A 84 -5.57 13.72 -15.39
N VAL A 85 -4.42 14.34 -15.69
CA VAL A 85 -3.71 15.22 -14.72
C VAL A 85 -4.61 16.37 -14.29
N LYS A 86 -5.34 17.01 -15.21
CA LYS A 86 -6.29 18.07 -14.85
C LYS A 86 -7.39 17.55 -13.92
N ALA A 87 -8.03 16.43 -14.24
CA ALA A 87 -9.08 15.84 -13.41
C ALA A 87 -8.56 15.42 -12.03
N ILE A 88 -7.33 14.90 -11.95
CA ILE A 88 -6.66 14.57 -10.68
C ILE A 88 -6.45 15.82 -9.81
N ILE A 89 -5.96 16.92 -10.40
CA ILE A 89 -5.72 18.18 -9.69
C ILE A 89 -7.04 18.71 -9.14
N ASP A 90 -8.10 18.73 -9.95
CA ASP A 90 -9.42 19.23 -9.54
C ASP A 90 -9.99 18.38 -8.39
N ALA A 91 -9.98 17.06 -8.51
CA ALA A 91 -10.41 16.14 -7.45
C ALA A 91 -9.54 16.25 -6.16
N THR A 92 -8.22 16.45 -6.30
CA THR A 92 -7.33 16.65 -5.15
C THR A 92 -7.68 17.93 -4.39
N ARG A 93 -8.04 19.00 -5.08
CA ARG A 93 -8.46 20.26 -4.45
C ARG A 93 -9.75 20.10 -3.63
N GLU A 94 -10.71 19.32 -4.12
CA GLU A 94 -11.94 18.99 -3.38
C GLU A 94 -11.61 18.16 -2.11
N LEU A 95 -10.75 17.18 -2.24
CA LEU A 95 -10.29 16.34 -1.12
C LEU A 95 -9.47 17.15 -0.09
N ASP A 96 -8.72 18.15 -0.50
CA ASP A 96 -7.98 19.03 0.42
C ASP A 96 -8.94 19.87 1.29
N ILE A 97 -10.09 20.30 0.75
CA ILE A 97 -11.14 20.97 1.53
C ILE A 97 -11.70 20.00 2.58
N LYS A 98 -12.03 18.77 2.18
CA LYS A 98 -12.54 17.74 3.08
C LYS A 98 -11.52 17.37 4.17
N LYS A 99 -10.24 17.22 3.80
CA LYS A 99 -9.13 16.98 4.73
C LYS A 99 -9.04 18.08 5.79
N ALA A 100 -9.19 19.35 5.39
CA ALA A 100 -9.12 20.47 6.31
C ALA A 100 -10.25 20.42 7.36
N VAL A 101 -11.48 20.14 6.95
CA VAL A 101 -12.63 20.02 7.86
C VAL A 101 -12.40 18.86 8.85
N ILE A 102 -11.97 17.71 8.38
CA ILE A 102 -11.71 16.54 9.25
C ILE A 102 -10.56 16.84 10.22
N TYR A 103 -9.49 17.50 9.76
CA TYR A 103 -8.37 17.87 10.61
C TYR A 103 -8.81 18.84 11.74
N GLU A 104 -9.62 19.84 11.43
CA GLU A 104 -10.15 20.78 12.42
C GLU A 104 -11.01 20.06 13.47
N GLN A 105 -11.86 19.11 13.05
CA GLN A 105 -12.65 18.27 13.95
C GLN A 105 -11.75 17.44 14.87
N LEU A 106 -10.73 16.78 14.32
CA LEU A 106 -9.78 15.97 15.10
C LEU A 106 -9.04 16.81 16.14
N MET A 107 -8.57 18.00 15.77
CA MET A 107 -7.92 18.91 16.71
C MET A 107 -8.87 19.37 17.82
N GLY A 108 -10.14 19.67 17.48
CA GLY A 108 -11.17 20.01 18.46
C GLY A 108 -11.49 18.88 19.42
N GLU A 109 -11.55 17.63 18.96
CA GLU A 109 -11.79 16.46 19.79
C GLU A 109 -10.57 16.05 20.66
N LEU A 110 -9.36 16.45 20.27
CA LEU A 110 -8.15 16.26 21.06
C LEU A 110 -8.04 17.24 22.24
N GLU A 111 -8.61 18.43 22.16
CA GLU A 111 -8.54 19.42 23.24
C GLU A 111 -9.09 18.91 24.59
N PRO A 112 -10.28 18.27 24.66
CA PRO A 112 -10.78 17.65 25.88
C PRO A 112 -9.89 16.49 26.38
N GLN A 113 -9.07 15.91 25.50
CA GLN A 113 -8.10 14.86 25.87
C GLN A 113 -6.79 15.45 26.42
N GLY A 114 -6.68 16.77 26.50
CA GLY A 114 -5.50 17.48 27.00
C GLY A 114 -4.43 17.72 25.94
N ILE A 115 -4.76 17.55 24.65
CA ILE A 115 -3.82 17.79 23.54
C ILE A 115 -4.20 19.03 22.76
N ARG A 116 -3.23 19.91 22.56
CA ARG A 116 -3.39 21.14 21.76
C ARG A 116 -2.20 21.40 20.87
N ILE A 117 -2.46 21.71 19.60
CA ILE A 117 -1.46 22.24 18.68
C ILE A 117 -1.72 23.74 18.54
N ILE A 118 -0.74 24.55 18.91
CA ILE A 118 -0.86 26.00 18.89
C ILE A 118 0.18 26.66 17.99
N ASN A 119 -0.10 27.87 17.58
CA ASN A 119 0.86 28.77 16.93
C ASN A 119 1.39 29.81 17.93
N PHE A 120 2.43 30.54 17.54
CA PHE A 120 3.09 31.51 18.40
C PHE A 120 2.16 32.57 18.97
N ASN A 121 1.15 32.99 18.23
CA ASN A 121 0.21 34.04 18.66
C ASN A 121 -0.69 33.63 19.85
N LYS A 122 -0.72 32.36 20.22
CA LYS A 122 -1.49 31.82 21.36
C LYS A 122 -0.65 31.64 22.63
N LEU A 123 0.59 32.12 22.65
CA LEU A 123 1.51 32.08 23.79
C LEU A 123 1.36 33.27 24.72
N SER A 124 1.64 33.10 26.00
CA SER A 124 1.93 34.16 26.93
C SER A 124 3.33 34.74 26.67
N GLY A 125 3.60 36.00 27.15
CA GLY A 125 4.93 36.60 27.01
C GLY A 125 6.06 35.70 27.52
N LYS A 126 5.90 35.14 28.72
CA LYS A 126 6.90 34.21 29.33
C LYS A 126 7.13 32.93 28.50
N GLU A 127 6.08 32.35 27.91
CA GLU A 127 6.22 31.19 27.04
C GLU A 127 6.92 31.55 25.74
N GLY A 128 6.62 32.73 25.20
CA GLY A 128 7.30 33.29 24.03
C GLY A 128 8.81 33.43 24.27
N GLU A 129 9.22 33.98 25.43
CA GLU A 129 10.63 34.10 25.81
C GLU A 129 11.34 32.73 25.94
N LEU A 130 10.66 31.74 26.54
CA LEU A 130 11.20 30.38 26.64
C LEU A 130 11.40 29.75 25.25
N LEU A 131 10.42 29.87 24.37
CA LEU A 131 10.54 29.34 23.00
C LEU A 131 11.53 30.15 22.14
N GLU A 132 11.69 31.43 22.39
CA GLU A 132 12.72 32.24 21.76
C GLU A 132 14.11 31.74 22.16
N THR A 133 14.34 31.50 23.45
CA THR A 133 15.58 30.91 23.97
C THR A 133 15.83 29.51 23.38
N TYR A 134 14.78 28.69 23.32
CA TYR A 134 14.88 27.36 22.67
C TYR A 134 15.23 27.47 21.19
N PHE A 135 14.59 28.40 20.46
CA PHE A 135 14.92 28.66 19.06
C PHE A 135 16.38 29.07 18.86
N ASP A 136 16.87 30.02 19.68
CA ASP A 136 18.22 30.54 19.55
C ASP A 136 19.29 29.49 19.85
N ASN A 137 19.05 28.58 20.81
CA ASN A 137 20.02 27.58 21.24
C ASN A 137 19.93 26.25 20.48
N GLU A 138 18.72 25.79 20.19
CA GLU A 138 18.49 24.42 19.72
C GLU A 138 18.09 24.33 18.23
N ILE A 139 17.65 25.45 17.61
CA ILE A 139 17.17 25.42 16.22
C ILE A 139 18.03 26.31 15.32
N ALA A 140 18.18 27.59 15.67
CA ALA A 140 18.84 28.56 14.81
C ALA A 140 20.27 28.20 14.38
N PRO A 141 21.13 27.57 15.23
CA PRO A 141 22.48 27.17 14.85
C PRO A 141 22.52 26.16 13.71
N TYR A 142 21.43 25.37 13.51
CA TYR A 142 21.36 24.33 12.49
C TYR A 142 20.62 24.77 11.22
N LEU A 143 20.14 26.03 11.17
CA LEU A 143 19.40 26.52 10.02
C LEU A 143 20.35 27.13 8.97
N SER A 144 20.24 26.67 7.74
CA SER A 144 20.93 27.24 6.58
C SER A 144 19.99 28.18 5.83
N ALA A 145 20.10 29.48 6.09
CA ALA A 145 19.28 30.50 5.45
C ALA A 145 19.87 30.90 4.09
N ASN A 146 19.22 30.55 3.00
CA ASN A 146 19.64 30.86 1.64
C ASN A 146 18.86 32.06 1.09
N ILE A 147 19.56 33.16 0.75
CA ILE A 147 18.98 34.29 0.01
C ILE A 147 19.38 34.16 -1.46
N ILE A 148 18.37 34.00 -2.33
CA ILE A 148 18.59 33.74 -3.75
C ILE A 148 19.21 34.97 -4.41
N SER A 149 20.34 34.77 -5.08
CA SER A 149 21.11 35.78 -5.79
C SER A 149 21.92 35.14 -6.94
N LYS A 150 22.66 35.96 -7.69
CA LYS A 150 23.59 35.43 -8.71
C LYS A 150 24.69 34.55 -8.12
N GLN A 151 25.12 34.81 -6.88
CA GLN A 151 26.16 34.05 -6.16
C GLN A 151 25.57 32.89 -5.35
N GLN A 152 24.28 32.95 -5.02
CA GLN A 152 23.55 31.91 -4.30
C GLN A 152 22.33 31.49 -5.14
N PRO A 153 22.51 30.55 -6.06
CA PRO A 153 21.40 30.08 -6.89
C PRO A 153 20.30 29.42 -6.06
N PHE A 154 19.15 29.23 -6.68
CA PHE A 154 18.02 28.54 -6.04
C PHE A 154 18.45 27.13 -5.59
N PRO A 155 18.27 26.75 -4.30
CA PRO A 155 18.71 25.46 -3.79
C PRO A 155 17.87 24.32 -4.35
N PHE A 156 18.46 23.14 -4.43
CA PHE A 156 17.69 21.94 -4.71
C PHE A 156 16.77 21.63 -3.53
N LEU A 157 15.46 21.61 -3.78
CA LEU A 157 14.47 21.26 -2.76
C LEU A 157 14.27 19.75 -2.75
N GLN A 158 14.50 19.12 -1.61
CA GLN A 158 14.36 17.68 -1.44
C GLN A 158 12.89 17.26 -1.43
N ASN A 159 12.64 16.02 -1.85
CA ASN A 159 11.30 15.46 -1.91
C ASN A 159 10.67 15.34 -0.51
N LYS A 160 9.46 15.86 -0.36
CA LYS A 160 8.63 15.88 0.86
C LYS A 160 9.18 16.70 2.03
N GLU A 161 10.32 17.35 1.90
CA GLU A 161 10.87 18.23 2.92
C GLU A 161 10.09 19.55 3.01
N ILE A 162 10.03 20.10 4.22
CA ILE A 162 9.37 21.39 4.50
C ILE A 162 10.41 22.50 4.52
N TYR A 163 10.10 23.59 3.85
CA TYR A 163 10.93 24.79 3.78
C TYR A 163 10.14 26.01 4.22
N ALA A 164 10.77 26.93 4.94
CA ALA A 164 10.23 28.28 5.09
C ALA A 164 10.69 29.12 3.88
N VAL A 165 9.73 29.77 3.22
CA VAL A 165 10.00 30.71 2.12
C VAL A 165 9.57 32.11 2.54
N ALA A 166 10.38 33.13 2.23
CA ALA A 166 10.09 34.51 2.54
C ALA A 166 10.46 35.46 1.38
N LEU A 167 9.65 36.49 1.21
CA LEU A 167 9.93 37.65 0.36
C LEU A 167 10.53 38.73 1.24
N LEU A 168 11.82 38.97 1.03
CA LEU A 168 12.61 39.95 1.75
C LEU A 168 12.67 41.28 0.98
N ALA A 169 12.54 42.42 1.64
CA ALA A 169 12.78 43.73 1.05
C ALA A 169 14.04 44.38 1.67
N THR A 170 14.88 44.94 0.82
CA THR A 170 16.01 45.76 1.25
C THR A 170 15.53 47.18 1.57
N LYS A 171 16.32 47.96 2.31
CA LYS A 171 16.03 49.40 2.58
C LYS A 171 15.84 50.23 1.29
N GLY A 172 16.42 49.78 0.17
CA GLY A 172 16.25 50.41 -1.15
C GLY A 172 15.08 49.88 -1.97
N GLY A 173 14.14 49.10 -1.38
CA GLY A 173 12.92 48.63 -2.03
C GLY A 173 13.12 47.39 -2.96
N LYS A 174 14.33 46.92 -3.14
CA LYS A 174 14.57 45.66 -3.95
C LYS A 174 14.13 44.46 -3.15
N THR A 175 13.40 43.55 -3.81
CA THR A 175 12.97 42.30 -3.20
C THR A 175 13.91 41.13 -3.52
N LYS A 176 14.02 40.20 -2.60
CA LYS A 176 14.77 38.93 -2.72
C LYS A 176 13.98 37.79 -2.13
N THR A 177 14.13 36.59 -2.68
CA THR A 177 13.53 35.38 -2.16
C THR A 177 14.51 34.69 -1.22
N ALA A 178 14.04 34.27 -0.03
CA ALA A 178 14.80 33.43 0.90
C ALA A 178 14.13 32.07 1.07
N ILE A 179 14.94 31.03 1.21
CA ILE A 179 14.48 29.64 1.46
C ILE A 179 15.34 29.05 2.58
N ILE A 180 14.66 28.44 3.56
CA ILE A 180 15.27 27.83 4.74
C ILE A 180 14.70 26.42 4.91
N PRO A 181 15.51 25.34 4.94
CA PRO A 181 15.02 24.00 5.31
C PRO A 181 14.56 24.02 6.77
N CYS A 182 13.35 23.47 7.01
CA CYS A 182 12.75 23.38 8.35
C CYS A 182 12.88 22.00 8.97
N SER A 183 13.26 20.98 8.19
CA SER A 183 13.40 19.62 8.65
C SER A 183 14.89 19.29 8.83
N ASN A 184 15.21 18.64 9.93
CA ASN A 184 16.51 17.97 10.12
C ASN A 184 16.37 16.90 11.22
N ASN A 185 17.44 16.11 11.44
CA ASN A 185 17.46 15.04 12.45
C ASN A 185 17.98 15.53 13.82
N VAL A 186 18.19 16.83 14.00
CA VAL A 186 18.85 17.39 15.20
C VAL A 186 17.82 17.84 16.23
N PHE A 187 16.75 18.52 15.81
CA PHE A 187 15.69 18.98 16.72
C PHE A 187 14.34 18.31 16.47
N LYS A 188 13.52 18.24 17.51
CA LYS A 188 12.18 17.65 17.44
C LYS A 188 11.26 18.52 16.59
N ARG A 189 10.44 17.87 15.75
CA ARG A 189 9.42 18.56 14.98
C ARG A 189 8.24 19.04 15.85
N LEU A 190 7.81 18.20 16.83
CA LEU A 190 6.77 18.54 17.80
C LEU A 190 7.43 19.06 19.08
N ILE A 191 7.34 20.36 19.32
CA ILE A 191 7.96 21.08 20.44
C ILE A 191 6.95 21.19 21.57
N ASP A 192 7.31 20.75 22.77
CA ASP A 192 6.50 20.88 23.98
C ASP A 192 6.48 22.34 24.46
N ILE A 193 5.31 22.81 24.90
CA ILE A 193 5.21 24.09 25.61
C ILE A 193 5.43 23.83 27.10
N PRO A 194 6.56 24.26 27.70
CA PRO A 194 6.99 23.80 29.04
C PRO A 194 5.96 24.06 30.16
N THR A 195 5.18 25.13 30.04
CA THR A 195 4.20 25.55 31.07
C THR A 195 2.81 24.91 30.87
N ARG A 196 2.59 24.19 29.76
CA ARG A 196 1.29 23.61 29.40
C ARG A 196 1.46 22.15 28.91
N PRO A 197 1.49 21.18 29.81
CA PRO A 197 1.57 19.78 29.43
C PRO A 197 0.50 19.42 28.39
N GLY A 198 0.89 18.65 27.35
CA GLY A 198 -0.01 18.28 26.25
C GLY A 198 -0.23 19.38 25.20
N THR A 199 0.39 20.56 25.37
CA THR A 199 0.34 21.62 24.37
C THR A 199 1.64 21.64 23.58
N PHE A 200 1.53 21.69 22.24
CA PHE A 200 2.66 21.57 21.34
C PHE A 200 2.66 22.65 20.26
N MET A 201 3.83 22.92 19.71
CA MET A 201 4.04 23.72 18.51
C MET A 201 4.89 22.95 17.50
N LEU A 202 4.60 23.07 16.21
CA LEU A 202 5.43 22.53 15.16
C LEU A 202 6.68 23.39 14.97
N SER A 203 7.86 22.76 14.84
CA SER A 203 9.13 23.47 14.69
C SER A 203 9.16 24.37 13.45
N GLU A 204 8.54 23.95 12.35
CA GLU A 204 8.41 24.76 11.13
C GLU A 204 7.61 26.05 11.37
N GLU A 205 6.62 26.03 12.25
CA GLU A 205 5.86 27.24 12.64
C GLU A 205 6.70 28.18 13.53
N LEU A 206 7.51 27.62 14.42
CA LEU A 206 8.44 28.38 15.25
C LEU A 206 9.53 29.04 14.38
N ILE A 207 10.11 28.28 13.44
CA ILE A 207 11.09 28.82 12.47
C ILE A 207 10.45 29.94 11.66
N LEU A 208 9.23 29.74 11.15
CA LEU A 208 8.53 30.75 10.37
C LEU A 208 8.24 32.02 11.19
N HIS A 209 8.00 31.88 12.51
CA HIS A 209 7.82 33.03 13.39
C HIS A 209 9.12 33.83 13.55
N PHE A 210 10.25 33.18 13.84
CA PHE A 210 11.54 33.80 14.10
C PHE A 210 12.40 34.11 12.87
N LEU A 211 11.84 34.02 11.66
CA LEU A 211 12.56 34.45 10.44
C LEU A 211 13.19 35.85 10.54
N PRO A 212 12.54 36.87 11.19
CA PRO A 212 13.18 38.18 11.34
C PRO A 212 14.53 38.18 12.06
N LYS A 213 14.76 37.22 12.96
CA LYS A 213 16.07 37.06 13.64
C LYS A 213 17.16 36.59 12.69
N LEU A 214 16.81 35.76 11.70
CA LEU A 214 17.76 35.27 10.69
C LEU A 214 18.06 36.33 9.62
N PHE A 215 17.13 37.24 9.36
CA PHE A 215 17.21 38.24 8.30
C PHE A 215 17.21 39.71 8.81
N LYS A 216 18.01 40.04 9.84
CA LYS A 216 18.05 41.31 10.53
C LYS A 216 18.22 42.57 9.62
N LYS A 217 18.82 42.38 8.41
CA LYS A 217 19.05 43.47 7.44
C LYS A 217 17.89 43.68 6.44
N TYR A 218 16.85 42.87 6.52
CA TYR A 218 15.73 42.84 5.58
C TYR A 218 14.39 43.01 6.30
N GLU A 219 13.42 43.59 5.63
CA GLU A 219 12.03 43.55 6.02
C GLU A 219 11.35 42.32 5.38
N ILE A 220 10.67 41.52 6.14
CA ILE A 220 9.90 40.35 5.62
C ILE A 220 8.53 40.85 5.17
N LYS A 221 8.29 40.86 3.86
CA LYS A 221 7.00 41.26 3.28
C LYS A 221 5.97 40.12 3.31
N GLU A 222 6.41 38.92 3.01
CA GLU A 222 5.56 37.71 2.99
C GLU A 222 6.37 36.51 3.45
N LYS A 223 5.70 35.53 4.04
CA LYS A 223 6.30 34.26 4.45
C LYS A 223 5.28 33.13 4.43
N SER A 224 5.73 31.94 4.06
CA SER A 224 4.93 30.70 4.08
C SER A 224 5.83 29.49 4.27
N LEU A 225 5.24 28.37 4.70
CA LEU A 225 5.88 27.08 4.54
C LEU A 225 5.63 26.58 3.13
N LEU A 226 6.57 25.83 2.60
CA LEU A 226 6.59 25.24 1.27
C LEU A 226 6.97 23.77 1.39
N ARG A 227 6.27 22.90 0.67
CA ARG A 227 6.63 21.47 0.53
C ARG A 227 6.51 21.06 -0.94
N ILE A 228 7.46 20.25 -1.42
CA ILE A 228 7.47 19.74 -2.78
C ILE A 228 7.35 18.22 -2.76
N THR A 229 6.52 17.69 -3.67
CA THR A 229 6.49 16.27 -4.02
C THR A 229 7.13 16.10 -5.40
N ARG A 230 8.10 15.16 -5.52
CA ARG A 230 8.82 14.89 -6.76
C ARG A 230 8.38 13.58 -7.38
N ASN A 231 8.50 13.47 -8.69
CA ASN A 231 8.38 12.19 -9.39
C ASN A 231 9.39 11.18 -8.82
N ALA A 232 9.01 9.93 -8.71
CA ALA A 232 9.87 8.84 -8.26
C ALA A 232 9.72 7.58 -9.14
N ASP A 233 9.02 7.72 -10.28
CA ASP A 233 8.79 6.62 -11.21
C ASP A 233 9.87 6.64 -12.30
N ILE A 234 10.95 5.88 -12.07
CA ILE A 234 12.00 5.69 -13.06
C ILE A 234 11.74 4.36 -13.76
N ASP A 235 11.83 4.37 -15.07
CA ASP A 235 11.80 3.14 -15.87
C ASP A 235 13.10 2.37 -15.65
N THR A 236 12.99 1.21 -15.02
CA THR A 236 14.14 0.36 -14.72
C THR A 236 14.71 -0.35 -15.95
N GLU A 237 13.93 -0.42 -17.05
CA GLU A 237 14.38 -1.08 -18.27
C GLU A 237 15.42 -0.25 -19.03
N THR A 238 15.45 1.08 -18.80
CA THR A 238 16.38 1.99 -19.48
C THR A 238 17.76 2.12 -18.82
N ILE A 239 17.95 1.52 -17.63
CA ILE A 239 19.18 1.72 -16.83
C ILE A 239 20.04 0.46 -16.79
N TYR A 240 19.55 -0.63 -17.36
CA TYR A 240 20.27 -1.91 -17.36
C TYR A 240 21.39 -1.88 -18.43
N ASP A 241 22.61 -1.85 -17.96
CA ASP A 241 23.82 -2.11 -18.74
C ASP A 241 24.20 -3.59 -18.49
N GLU A 242 24.36 -4.39 -19.54
CA GLU A 242 24.67 -5.83 -19.44
C GLU A 242 25.97 -6.10 -18.67
N ASP A 243 26.87 -5.11 -18.61
CA ASP A 243 28.18 -5.19 -17.93
C ASP A 243 28.12 -4.76 -16.46
N MET A 244 26.97 -4.28 -15.93
CA MET A 244 26.83 -3.77 -14.56
C MET A 244 26.15 -4.81 -13.66
N ASP A 245 26.70 -5.00 -12.43
CA ASP A 245 26.01 -5.77 -11.39
C ASP A 245 24.61 -5.19 -11.14
N TYR A 246 23.60 -6.05 -11.14
CA TYR A 246 22.20 -5.64 -11.00
C TYR A 246 21.93 -4.87 -9.69
N ARG A 247 22.63 -5.18 -8.61
CA ARG A 247 22.56 -4.45 -7.33
C ARG A 247 23.11 -3.04 -7.46
N ASP A 248 24.26 -2.88 -8.11
CA ASP A 248 24.86 -1.55 -8.31
C ASP A 248 23.98 -0.68 -9.21
N ALA A 249 23.34 -1.27 -10.22
CA ALA A 249 22.35 -0.60 -11.04
C ALA A 249 21.16 -0.10 -10.20
N MET A 250 20.66 -0.92 -9.27
CA MET A 250 19.55 -0.57 -8.37
C MET A 250 19.95 0.51 -7.35
N GLU A 251 21.17 0.47 -6.78
CA GLU A 251 21.67 1.53 -5.90
C GLU A 251 21.76 2.88 -6.64
N ASN A 252 22.23 2.87 -7.89
CA ASN A 252 22.29 4.07 -8.73
C ASN A 252 20.91 4.62 -9.05
N LEU A 253 19.93 3.75 -9.32
CA LEU A 253 18.53 4.11 -9.55
C LEU A 253 17.93 4.83 -8.32
N VAL A 254 18.16 4.31 -7.12
CA VAL A 254 17.72 4.94 -5.87
C VAL A 254 18.28 6.35 -5.72
N LYS A 255 19.57 6.55 -6.07
CA LYS A 255 20.23 7.88 -6.06
C LYS A 255 19.61 8.83 -7.08
N GLN A 256 19.31 8.37 -8.31
CA GLN A 256 18.70 9.19 -9.37
C GLN A 256 17.27 9.60 -9.01
N ARG A 257 16.47 8.70 -8.42
CA ARG A 257 15.07 8.95 -7.99
C ARG A 257 14.96 10.17 -7.07
N LYS A 258 15.97 10.43 -6.25
CA LYS A 258 16.00 11.60 -5.35
C LYS A 258 16.04 12.96 -6.09
N ARG A 259 16.36 13.00 -7.39
CA ARG A 259 16.60 14.22 -8.19
C ARG A 259 15.55 14.48 -9.27
N MET A 260 14.50 13.68 -9.37
CA MET A 260 13.49 13.81 -10.43
C MET A 260 12.62 15.07 -10.33
N ASN A 261 11.88 15.38 -11.40
CA ASN A 261 11.07 16.58 -11.54
C ASN A 261 9.99 16.73 -10.46
N PRO A 262 9.68 17.95 -10.00
CA PRO A 262 8.58 18.18 -9.07
C PRO A 262 7.22 17.99 -9.76
N VAL A 263 6.28 17.35 -9.06
CA VAL A 263 4.93 17.05 -9.56
C VAL A 263 3.83 17.79 -8.77
N ARG A 264 4.12 18.23 -7.53
CA ARG A 264 3.21 19.00 -6.68
C ARG A 264 3.99 19.94 -5.76
N MET A 265 3.45 21.14 -5.57
CA MET A 265 3.96 22.13 -4.61
C MET A 265 2.83 22.61 -3.72
N GLU A 266 3.06 22.63 -2.41
CA GLU A 266 2.09 23.00 -1.39
C GLU A 266 2.62 24.16 -0.56
N PHE A 267 1.75 25.15 -0.29
CA PHE A 267 2.03 26.27 0.62
C PHE A 267 1.07 26.23 1.81
N SER A 268 1.54 26.60 3.00
CA SER A 268 0.72 26.67 4.21
C SER A 268 -0.06 27.98 4.32
N ARG A 269 0.35 29.03 3.59
CA ARG A 269 -0.26 30.38 3.63
C ARG A 269 -0.27 30.98 2.23
N LYS A 270 -1.26 31.85 1.99
CA LYS A 270 -1.31 32.66 0.75
C LYS A 270 -0.08 33.56 0.66
N ILE A 271 0.57 33.53 -0.48
CA ILE A 271 1.68 34.39 -0.85
C ILE A 271 1.42 35.00 -2.23
N ASN A 272 2.18 36.04 -2.56
CA ASN A 272 2.04 36.77 -3.82
C ASN A 272 2.22 35.83 -5.03
N LYS A 273 1.34 35.97 -6.02
CA LYS A 273 1.39 35.22 -7.28
C LYS A 273 2.72 35.37 -8.01
N LYS A 274 3.42 36.53 -7.85
CA LYS A 274 4.74 36.75 -8.46
C LYS A 274 5.80 35.85 -7.81
N LEU A 275 5.78 35.71 -6.47
CA LEU A 275 6.71 34.83 -5.76
C LEU A 275 6.46 33.36 -6.12
N ILE A 276 5.19 32.93 -6.21
CA ILE A 276 4.84 31.59 -6.69
C ILE A 276 5.39 31.38 -8.09
N ALA A 277 5.18 32.35 -9.00
CA ALA A 277 5.64 32.25 -10.38
C ALA A 277 7.17 32.15 -10.50
N GLU A 278 7.88 32.90 -9.65
CA GLU A 278 9.35 32.86 -9.55
C GLU A 278 9.85 31.49 -9.09
N ILE A 279 9.26 30.93 -8.01
CA ILE A 279 9.62 29.60 -7.52
C ILE A 279 9.31 28.53 -8.57
N CYS A 280 8.13 28.57 -9.18
CA CYS A 280 7.76 27.65 -10.27
C CYS A 280 8.76 27.68 -11.43
N LYS A 281 9.25 28.86 -11.79
CA LYS A 281 10.29 29.02 -12.84
C LYS A 281 11.60 28.35 -12.44
N TYR A 282 12.05 28.50 -11.19
CA TYR A 282 13.30 27.90 -10.72
C TYR A 282 13.25 26.36 -10.69
N ILE A 283 12.07 25.80 -10.42
CA ILE A 283 11.90 24.33 -10.32
C ILE A 283 11.26 23.70 -11.57
N HIS A 284 11.04 24.49 -12.64
CA HIS A 284 10.44 24.06 -13.89
C HIS A 284 9.07 23.39 -13.73
N MET A 285 8.16 24.02 -12.94
CA MET A 285 6.83 23.46 -12.65
C MET A 285 5.70 24.39 -13.12
N ASP A 286 4.60 23.80 -13.61
CA ASP A 286 3.38 24.56 -13.96
C ASP A 286 2.66 25.03 -12.68
N LYS A 287 2.13 26.26 -12.71
CA LYS A 287 1.38 26.85 -11.60
C LYS A 287 0.10 26.09 -11.23
N ASN A 288 -0.47 25.32 -12.14
CA ASN A 288 -1.65 24.50 -11.89
C ASN A 288 -1.37 23.39 -10.85
N HIS A 289 -0.11 23.00 -10.66
CA HIS A 289 0.35 22.00 -9.68
C HIS A 289 0.63 22.60 -8.30
N VAL A 290 0.24 23.86 -8.07
CA VAL A 290 0.37 24.55 -6.78
C VAL A 290 -0.91 24.45 -5.98
N PHE A 291 -0.77 24.06 -4.71
CA PHE A 291 -1.86 23.87 -3.75
C PHE A 291 -1.66 24.76 -2.52
N MET A 292 -2.78 25.21 -1.93
CA MET A 292 -2.80 25.96 -0.68
C MET A 292 -3.39 25.07 0.41
N SER A 293 -2.55 24.57 1.30
CA SER A 293 -3.00 23.73 2.41
C SER A 293 -3.51 24.57 3.58
N ARG A 294 -4.63 24.14 4.17
CA ARG A 294 -5.18 24.71 5.42
C ARG A 294 -4.77 23.91 6.66
N VAL A 295 -4.04 22.82 6.46
CA VAL A 295 -3.53 21.94 7.51
C VAL A 295 -2.01 21.88 7.41
N PRO A 296 -1.28 21.39 8.44
CA PRO A 296 0.16 21.20 8.36
C PRO A 296 0.56 20.41 7.09
N LEU A 297 1.66 20.82 6.46
CA LEU A 297 2.09 20.27 5.16
C LEU A 297 2.51 18.79 5.23
N ASP A 298 2.74 18.29 6.43
CA ASP A 298 2.98 16.87 6.70
C ASP A 298 2.32 16.49 8.01
N LEU A 299 1.48 15.46 8.00
CA LEU A 299 0.71 14.99 9.15
C LEU A 299 1.42 13.89 9.95
N SER A 300 2.66 13.54 9.64
CA SER A 300 3.39 12.48 10.36
C SER A 300 3.62 12.78 11.85
N PHE A 301 3.57 14.06 12.26
CA PHE A 301 3.68 14.46 13.66
C PHE A 301 2.59 13.84 14.57
N VAL A 302 1.46 13.40 14.01
CA VAL A 302 0.38 12.75 14.77
C VAL A 302 0.84 11.47 15.49
N PHE A 303 1.85 10.79 14.97
CA PHE A 303 2.44 9.63 15.65
C PHE A 303 3.15 10.01 16.96
N ALA A 304 3.77 11.20 17.02
CA ALA A 304 4.33 11.71 18.27
C ALA A 304 3.22 12.04 19.29
N ILE A 305 2.07 12.57 18.83
CA ILE A 305 0.88 12.78 19.67
C ILE A 305 0.36 11.44 20.22
N GLN A 306 0.26 10.41 19.38
CA GLN A 306 -0.17 9.08 19.83
C GLN A 306 0.78 8.50 20.88
N ASN A 307 2.09 8.63 20.68
CA ASN A 307 3.07 8.19 21.68
C ASN A 307 2.90 8.94 22.99
N TYR A 308 2.68 10.26 22.94
CA TYR A 308 2.40 11.06 24.13
C TYR A 308 1.12 10.55 24.84
N LEU A 309 0.02 10.33 24.12
CA LEU A 309 -1.23 9.80 24.68
C LEU A 309 -1.03 8.43 25.35
N ARG A 310 -0.25 7.53 24.76
CA ARG A 310 0.07 6.22 25.35
C ARG A 310 0.84 6.32 26.68
N MET A 311 1.68 7.36 26.82
CA MET A 311 2.44 7.62 28.05
C MET A 311 1.57 8.21 29.18
N GLN A 312 0.37 8.74 28.88
CA GLN A 312 -0.54 9.31 29.88
C GLN A 312 -1.30 8.25 30.70
N GLY A 313 -1.14 6.96 30.40
CA GLY A 313 -1.70 5.86 31.16
C GLY A 313 -2.99 5.26 30.63
N ALA A 314 -3.53 4.29 31.37
CA ALA A 314 -4.64 3.43 30.93
C ALA A 314 -5.92 4.18 30.56
N GLU A 315 -6.19 5.36 31.14
CA GLU A 315 -7.38 6.15 30.81
C GLU A 315 -7.43 6.57 29.34
N LYS A 316 -6.29 6.64 28.66
CA LYS A 316 -6.18 7.01 27.25
C LYS A 316 -6.24 5.80 26.29
N GLU A 317 -6.22 4.56 26.80
CA GLU A 317 -6.34 3.36 25.95
C GLU A 317 -7.62 3.32 25.13
N LYS A 318 -8.74 3.87 25.65
CA LYS A 318 -10.00 4.00 24.91
C LYS A 318 -9.92 4.85 23.64
N LEU A 319 -8.86 5.64 23.47
CA LEU A 319 -8.61 6.43 22.26
C LEU A 319 -7.96 5.61 21.14
N PHE A 320 -7.59 4.36 21.41
CA PHE A 320 -6.98 3.43 20.47
C PHE A 320 -7.89 2.21 20.27
N TYR A 321 -7.65 1.47 19.19
CA TYR A 321 -8.25 0.15 19.06
C TYR A 321 -7.81 -0.76 20.21
N GLN A 322 -8.73 -1.61 20.67
CA GLN A 322 -8.40 -2.64 21.63
C GLN A 322 -7.19 -3.45 21.12
N LYS A 323 -6.18 -3.62 21.96
CA LYS A 323 -5.00 -4.40 21.61
C LYS A 323 -5.40 -5.85 21.36
N ARG A 324 -5.12 -6.33 20.15
CA ARG A 324 -5.33 -7.71 19.73
C ARG A 324 -3.99 -8.31 19.35
N SER A 325 -3.77 -9.57 19.68
CA SER A 325 -2.58 -10.32 19.30
C SER A 325 -2.98 -11.52 18.46
N PRO A 326 -2.32 -11.78 17.32
CA PRO A 326 -2.59 -12.96 16.51
C PRO A 326 -2.51 -14.25 17.36
N ARG A 327 -3.44 -15.19 17.18
CA ARG A 327 -3.48 -16.46 17.89
C ARG A 327 -2.78 -17.56 17.08
N MET A 328 -2.16 -18.52 17.76
CA MET A 328 -1.67 -19.70 17.07
C MET A 328 -2.85 -20.47 16.48
N THR A 329 -2.68 -20.99 15.25
CA THR A 329 -3.77 -21.71 14.60
C THR A 329 -4.13 -22.98 15.36
N PRO A 330 -5.43 -23.29 15.56
CA PRO A 330 -5.84 -24.56 16.15
C PRO A 330 -5.63 -25.76 15.23
N GLN A 331 -5.34 -25.53 13.94
CA GLN A 331 -5.16 -26.57 12.95
C GLN A 331 -3.85 -27.36 13.16
N LEU A 332 -2.86 -26.77 13.84
CA LEU A 332 -1.55 -27.35 14.10
C LEU A 332 -1.27 -27.47 15.61
N LYS A 333 -0.66 -28.54 16.03
CA LYS A 333 -0.15 -28.73 17.39
C LYS A 333 1.35 -28.44 17.41
N GLU A 334 1.75 -27.42 18.13
CA GLU A 334 3.14 -26.90 18.14
C GLU A 334 4.19 -27.89 18.67
N LYS A 335 3.77 -28.87 19.49
CA LYS A 335 4.68 -29.85 20.12
C LYS A 335 4.86 -31.12 19.28
N GLU A 336 4.13 -31.27 18.19
CA GLU A 336 4.20 -32.39 17.26
C GLU A 336 4.84 -31.90 15.95
N SER A 337 5.42 -32.80 15.16
CA SER A 337 5.99 -32.44 13.85
C SER A 337 4.95 -31.76 12.98
N LEU A 338 5.25 -30.54 12.55
CA LEU A 338 4.39 -29.76 11.65
C LEU A 338 4.34 -30.39 10.26
N ILE A 339 5.48 -30.89 9.80
CA ILE A 339 5.61 -31.62 8.53
C ILE A 339 4.64 -32.80 8.52
N ALA A 340 4.69 -33.67 9.53
CA ALA A 340 3.82 -34.83 9.62
C ALA A 340 2.32 -34.48 9.70
N GLN A 341 1.97 -33.37 10.33
CA GLN A 341 0.58 -32.89 10.38
C GLN A 341 0.09 -32.37 9.02
N ILE A 342 0.96 -31.66 8.28
CA ILE A 342 0.65 -31.12 6.95
C ILE A 342 0.51 -32.23 5.92
N GLU A 343 1.26 -33.33 6.07
CA GLU A 343 1.09 -34.51 5.22
C GLU A 343 -0.32 -35.16 5.36
N GLN A 344 -0.95 -34.98 6.53
CA GLN A 344 -2.28 -35.57 6.78
C GLN A 344 -3.42 -34.63 6.33
N LYS A 345 -3.24 -33.32 6.39
CA LYS A 345 -4.26 -32.34 6.04
C LYS A 345 -3.67 -30.99 5.64
N ASP A 346 -4.34 -30.33 4.72
CA ASP A 346 -4.01 -28.96 4.34
C ASP A 346 -4.26 -27.99 5.51
N VAL A 347 -3.51 -26.90 5.55
CA VAL A 347 -3.61 -25.85 6.59
C VAL A 347 -3.80 -24.50 5.91
N LEU A 348 -4.80 -23.74 6.35
CA LEU A 348 -5.05 -22.37 5.91
C LEU A 348 -4.88 -21.40 7.07
N LEU A 349 -3.86 -20.55 7.00
CA LEU A 349 -3.65 -19.46 7.95
C LEU A 349 -4.33 -18.18 7.45
N SER A 350 -4.96 -17.44 8.35
CA SER A 350 -5.60 -16.16 8.06
C SER A 350 -5.01 -15.05 8.92
N TYR A 351 -4.17 -14.22 8.33
CA TYR A 351 -3.57 -13.07 8.98
C TYR A 351 -4.53 -11.87 8.97
N PRO A 352 -4.48 -10.95 9.97
CA PRO A 352 -3.64 -10.92 11.17
C PRO A 352 -4.25 -11.70 12.35
N PHE A 353 -5.30 -12.46 12.13
CA PHE A 353 -6.07 -13.16 13.16
C PHE A 353 -5.29 -14.35 13.73
N GLU A 354 -4.63 -15.09 12.82
CA GLU A 354 -3.71 -16.17 13.13
C GLU A 354 -2.24 -15.73 12.96
N ASN A 355 -1.32 -16.34 13.72
CA ASN A 355 0.06 -15.93 13.81
C ASN A 355 0.90 -16.57 12.70
N ILE A 356 1.72 -15.77 12.01
CA ILE A 356 2.68 -16.23 10.99
C ILE A 356 3.73 -17.22 11.56
N LYS A 357 3.89 -17.27 12.88
CA LYS A 357 4.81 -18.20 13.56
C LYS A 357 4.55 -19.67 13.19
N SER A 358 3.31 -20.04 12.88
CA SER A 358 3.03 -21.42 12.41
C SER A 358 3.79 -21.75 11.13
N PHE A 359 3.94 -20.79 10.22
CA PHE A 359 4.73 -20.95 8.99
C PHE A 359 6.24 -20.82 9.26
N THR A 360 6.68 -19.85 10.07
CA THR A 360 8.11 -19.73 10.38
C THR A 360 8.63 -20.93 11.15
N ASN A 361 7.84 -21.52 12.06
CA ASN A 361 8.20 -22.77 12.77
C ASN A 361 8.32 -23.95 11.79
N LEU A 362 7.44 -24.04 10.77
CA LEU A 362 7.57 -25.05 9.71
C LEU A 362 8.90 -24.90 8.95
N LEU A 363 9.33 -23.67 8.65
CA LEU A 363 10.62 -23.43 8.00
C LEU A 363 11.80 -23.86 8.89
N TYR A 364 11.75 -23.58 10.20
CA TYR A 364 12.79 -24.03 11.14
C TYR A 364 12.79 -25.56 11.29
N GLU A 365 11.63 -26.21 11.31
CA GLU A 365 11.55 -27.66 11.31
C GLU A 365 12.16 -28.21 10.01
N ALA A 366 11.79 -27.68 8.85
CA ALA A 366 12.33 -28.07 7.56
C ALA A 366 13.85 -27.85 7.45
N ALA A 367 14.37 -26.80 8.08
CA ALA A 367 15.82 -26.55 8.12
C ALA A 367 16.60 -27.65 8.87
N ARG A 368 15.97 -28.33 9.82
CA ARG A 368 16.58 -29.34 10.72
C ARG A 368 16.24 -30.77 10.32
N ASP A 369 15.18 -31.00 9.57
CA ASP A 369 14.72 -32.35 9.18
C ASP A 369 15.64 -32.94 8.13
N ASP A 370 16.21 -34.14 8.41
CA ASP A 370 17.15 -34.83 7.53
C ASP A 370 16.52 -35.27 6.20
N SER A 371 15.21 -35.46 6.16
CA SER A 371 14.49 -35.79 4.92
C SER A 371 14.38 -34.62 3.96
N VAL A 372 14.46 -33.39 4.45
CA VAL A 372 14.39 -32.18 3.62
C VAL A 372 15.71 -31.98 2.87
N VAL A 373 15.64 -31.95 1.55
CA VAL A 373 16.79 -31.79 0.65
C VAL A 373 16.91 -30.40 0.05
N SER A 374 15.76 -29.69 -0.15
CA SER A 374 15.81 -28.31 -0.62
C SER A 374 14.64 -27.46 -0.14
N ILE A 375 14.88 -26.13 -0.03
CA ILE A 375 13.87 -25.12 0.21
C ILE A 375 14.00 -24.04 -0.88
N LYS A 376 12.93 -23.80 -1.63
CA LYS A 376 12.88 -22.76 -2.67
C LYS A 376 11.83 -21.73 -2.32
N MET A 377 12.15 -20.42 -2.44
CA MET A 377 11.25 -19.37 -1.98
C MET A 377 11.36 -18.09 -2.82
N THR A 378 10.21 -17.43 -3.06
CA THR A 378 10.17 -16.11 -3.67
C THR A 378 10.03 -15.04 -2.60
N LEU A 379 10.87 -14.00 -2.61
CA LEU A 379 10.85 -12.89 -1.63
C LEU A 379 10.64 -11.56 -2.35
N TYR A 380 9.71 -10.74 -1.84
CA TYR A 380 9.39 -9.44 -2.41
C TYR A 380 9.64 -8.29 -1.41
N ARG A 381 9.16 -8.42 -0.18
CA ARG A 381 9.34 -7.47 0.93
C ARG A 381 9.55 -8.21 2.22
N LEU A 382 10.62 -7.91 2.93
CA LEU A 382 11.00 -8.55 4.18
C LEU A 382 10.91 -7.57 5.36
N ALA A 383 10.77 -8.09 6.56
CA ALA A 383 10.88 -7.30 7.79
C ALA A 383 12.35 -6.99 8.11
N VAL A 384 12.64 -5.88 8.78
CA VAL A 384 14.01 -5.44 9.17
C VAL A 384 14.77 -6.47 10.04
N ARG A 385 14.08 -7.43 10.62
CA ARG A 385 14.66 -8.62 11.30
C ARG A 385 13.74 -9.78 10.98
N SER A 386 14.02 -10.51 9.91
CA SER A 386 13.14 -11.55 9.40
C SER A 386 13.55 -12.93 9.91
N GLN A 387 12.68 -13.55 10.69
CA GLN A 387 12.82 -14.95 11.13
C GLN A 387 12.80 -15.92 9.94
N ILE A 388 12.16 -15.55 8.83
CA ILE A 388 12.13 -16.33 7.60
C ILE A 388 13.52 -16.37 6.97
N VAL A 389 14.23 -15.23 6.91
CA VAL A 389 15.62 -15.19 6.44
C VAL A 389 16.51 -16.01 7.37
N ASP A 390 16.35 -15.91 8.68
CA ASP A 390 17.13 -16.67 9.66
C ASP A 390 16.92 -18.18 9.49
N ALA A 391 15.68 -18.63 9.25
CA ALA A 391 15.38 -20.05 8.97
C ALA A 391 16.00 -20.55 7.66
N LEU A 392 16.02 -19.71 6.61
CA LEU A 392 16.66 -20.05 5.33
C LEU A 392 18.20 -20.15 5.46
N VAL A 393 18.80 -19.25 6.23
CA VAL A 393 20.22 -19.29 6.58
C VAL A 393 20.53 -20.59 7.34
N GLU A 394 19.76 -20.92 8.39
CA GLU A 394 19.93 -22.18 9.14
C GLU A 394 19.79 -23.42 8.24
N ALA A 395 18.85 -23.40 7.29
CA ALA A 395 18.70 -24.48 6.33
C ALA A 395 19.94 -24.67 5.44
N ALA A 396 20.51 -23.58 4.94
CA ALA A 396 21.74 -23.62 4.13
C ALA A 396 22.95 -24.11 4.94
N GLU A 397 23.11 -23.62 6.18
CA GLU A 397 24.16 -24.06 7.12
C GLU A 397 24.03 -25.55 7.47
N ASN A 398 22.81 -26.09 7.51
CA ASN A 398 22.52 -27.52 7.68
C ASN A 398 22.66 -28.33 6.38
N GLY A 399 23.21 -27.76 5.31
CA GLY A 399 23.53 -28.45 4.06
C GLY A 399 22.33 -28.66 3.12
N LYS A 400 21.19 -27.97 3.33
CA LYS A 400 20.05 -28.02 2.40
C LYS A 400 20.35 -27.15 1.17
N GLU A 401 19.84 -27.54 -0.01
CA GLU A 401 19.81 -26.64 -1.17
C GLU A 401 18.79 -25.52 -0.93
N VAL A 402 19.25 -24.30 -0.67
CA VAL A 402 18.36 -23.14 -0.48
C VAL A 402 18.44 -22.24 -1.70
N VAL A 403 17.31 -22.04 -2.38
CA VAL A 403 17.19 -21.17 -3.55
C VAL A 403 16.19 -20.07 -3.25
N VAL A 404 16.64 -18.82 -3.34
CA VAL A 404 15.81 -17.66 -3.03
C VAL A 404 15.78 -16.72 -4.21
N LEU A 405 14.57 -16.43 -4.70
CA LEU A 405 14.36 -15.42 -5.71
C LEU A 405 13.95 -14.11 -5.03
N VAL A 406 14.85 -13.11 -5.07
CA VAL A 406 14.65 -11.81 -4.44
C VAL A 406 14.28 -10.76 -5.50
N GLU A 407 13.13 -10.10 -5.36
CA GLU A 407 12.72 -9.01 -6.23
C GLU A 407 13.29 -7.67 -5.72
N LEU A 408 14.40 -7.21 -6.28
CA LEU A 408 15.04 -5.95 -5.88
C LEU A 408 14.24 -4.70 -6.28
N ARG A 409 13.36 -4.79 -7.28
CA ARG A 409 12.52 -3.66 -7.76
C ARG A 409 11.26 -3.44 -6.91
N ALA A 410 11.27 -3.90 -5.64
CA ALA A 410 10.21 -3.58 -4.67
C ALA A 410 10.34 -2.11 -4.25
N ARG A 411 9.53 -1.21 -4.82
CA ARG A 411 9.62 0.25 -4.61
C ARG A 411 9.68 0.61 -3.13
N PHE A 412 10.67 1.43 -2.77
CA PHE A 412 10.96 1.94 -1.41
C PHE A 412 11.50 0.90 -0.41
N ASP A 413 11.69 -0.35 -0.84
CA ASP A 413 12.30 -1.42 -0.04
C ASP A 413 13.60 -1.94 -0.67
N GLU A 414 14.10 -1.29 -1.71
CA GLU A 414 15.25 -1.72 -2.49
C GLU A 414 16.51 -1.88 -1.62
N GLU A 415 16.79 -0.91 -0.74
CA GLU A 415 17.98 -0.94 0.15
C GLU A 415 17.92 -2.15 1.11
N SER A 416 16.76 -2.42 1.71
CA SER A 416 16.57 -3.58 2.60
C SER A 416 16.72 -4.90 1.87
N ASN A 417 16.17 -5.02 0.66
CA ASN A 417 16.24 -6.25 -0.12
C ASN A 417 17.67 -6.54 -0.58
N ILE A 418 18.47 -5.52 -0.87
CA ILE A 418 19.90 -5.65 -1.16
C ILE A 418 20.67 -6.19 0.06
N GLU A 419 20.42 -5.67 1.25
CA GLU A 419 21.06 -6.13 2.48
C GLU A 419 20.75 -7.61 2.77
N TYR A 420 19.49 -8.01 2.67
CA TYR A 420 19.11 -9.41 2.89
C TYR A 420 19.65 -10.38 1.85
N SER A 421 19.74 -9.95 0.59
CA SER A 421 20.31 -10.78 -0.45
C SER A 421 21.79 -11.12 -0.16
N ARG A 422 22.57 -10.15 0.34
CA ARG A 422 23.96 -10.38 0.76
C ARG A 422 24.03 -11.39 1.91
N LYS A 423 23.20 -11.25 2.95
CA LYS A 423 23.15 -12.19 4.08
C LYS A 423 22.86 -13.62 3.64
N LEU A 424 21.93 -13.81 2.70
CA LEU A 424 21.58 -15.12 2.17
C LEU A 424 22.74 -15.72 1.34
N GLU A 425 23.40 -14.93 0.49
CA GLU A 425 24.55 -15.38 -0.29
C GLU A 425 25.73 -15.77 0.61
N GLU A 426 26.03 -14.99 1.65
CA GLU A 426 27.11 -15.27 2.62
C GLU A 426 26.85 -16.59 3.38
N ALA A 427 25.59 -16.96 3.60
CA ALA A 427 25.20 -18.24 4.20
C ALA A 427 25.22 -19.43 3.22
N GLY A 428 25.53 -19.22 1.93
CA GLY A 428 25.58 -20.25 0.91
C GLY A 428 24.25 -20.51 0.19
N CYS A 429 23.23 -19.66 0.38
CA CYS A 429 22.00 -19.72 -0.40
C CYS A 429 22.25 -19.27 -1.84
N ARG A 430 21.60 -19.95 -2.80
CA ARG A 430 21.56 -19.48 -4.19
C ARG A 430 20.54 -18.37 -4.33
N VAL A 431 20.99 -17.13 -4.52
CA VAL A 431 20.11 -15.97 -4.71
C VAL A 431 19.97 -15.64 -6.19
N ILE A 432 18.72 -15.32 -6.61
CA ILE A 432 18.38 -14.91 -7.98
C ILE A 432 17.66 -13.56 -7.90
N TYR A 433 18.07 -12.61 -8.71
CA TYR A 433 17.59 -11.24 -8.72
C TYR A 433 16.53 -10.99 -9.79
N GLY A 434 15.31 -11.53 -9.55
CA GLY A 434 14.17 -11.32 -10.44
C GLY A 434 14.32 -11.98 -11.82
N LEU A 435 13.50 -11.52 -12.77
CA LEU A 435 13.55 -11.88 -14.19
C LEU A 435 13.66 -10.62 -15.05
N SER A 436 14.31 -10.74 -16.21
CA SER A 436 14.33 -9.65 -17.19
C SER A 436 12.91 -9.34 -17.67
N GLY A 437 12.53 -8.06 -17.69
CA GLY A 437 11.23 -7.60 -18.18
C GLY A 437 10.01 -7.93 -17.31
N LEU A 438 10.13 -8.81 -16.31
CA LEU A 438 9.03 -9.22 -15.43
C LEU A 438 9.37 -8.99 -13.96
N LYS A 439 8.38 -8.61 -13.14
CA LYS A 439 8.52 -8.58 -11.69
C LYS A 439 7.98 -9.86 -11.07
N VAL A 440 8.74 -10.47 -10.17
CA VAL A 440 8.26 -11.63 -9.41
C VAL A 440 7.50 -11.15 -8.18
N HIS A 441 6.19 -11.40 -8.17
CA HIS A 441 5.30 -10.97 -7.10
C HIS A 441 4.55 -12.13 -6.44
N SER A 442 4.76 -13.36 -6.90
CA SER A 442 4.24 -14.57 -6.25
C SER A 442 4.77 -14.70 -4.81
N LYS A 443 4.01 -15.37 -3.96
CA LYS A 443 4.39 -15.78 -2.61
C LYS A 443 4.32 -17.28 -2.57
N LEU A 444 5.43 -17.89 -2.92
CA LEU A 444 5.57 -19.33 -3.12
C LEU A 444 6.79 -19.82 -2.36
N CYS A 445 6.58 -20.84 -1.53
CA CYS A 445 7.62 -21.59 -0.85
C CYS A 445 7.42 -23.07 -1.15
N LEU A 446 8.49 -23.75 -1.55
CA LEU A 446 8.52 -25.18 -1.85
C LEU A 446 9.58 -25.86 -1.00
N ILE A 447 9.16 -26.78 -0.14
CA ILE A 447 10.01 -27.66 0.64
C ILE A 447 10.00 -29.01 -0.05
N THR A 448 11.17 -29.50 -0.48
CA THR A 448 11.34 -30.78 -1.13
C THR A 448 11.96 -31.78 -0.16
N ARG A 449 11.34 -32.93 0.01
CA ARG A 449 11.78 -34.02 0.86
C ARG A 449 12.13 -35.23 0.05
N LYS A 450 13.10 -35.98 0.53
CA LYS A 450 13.45 -37.33 0.00
C LYS A 450 12.92 -38.35 0.97
N THR A 451 11.92 -39.11 0.54
CA THR A 451 11.28 -40.19 1.30
C THR A 451 11.53 -41.54 0.64
N GLU A 452 11.08 -42.63 1.23
CA GLU A 452 11.12 -43.97 0.60
C GLU A 452 10.29 -44.05 -0.69
N LYS A 453 9.29 -43.18 -0.84
CA LYS A 453 8.43 -43.05 -2.04
C LYS A 453 9.06 -42.20 -3.15
N GLY A 454 10.20 -41.56 -2.90
CA GLY A 454 10.88 -40.64 -3.79
C GLY A 454 10.86 -39.21 -3.29
N LEU A 455 10.77 -38.24 -4.22
CA LEU A 455 10.66 -36.83 -3.86
C LEU A 455 9.20 -36.48 -3.57
N GLU A 456 8.97 -35.90 -2.40
CA GLU A 456 7.68 -35.36 -1.95
C GLU A 456 7.79 -33.88 -1.65
N TYR A 457 6.69 -33.15 -1.80
CA TYR A 457 6.64 -31.70 -1.71
C TYR A 457 5.69 -31.25 -0.62
N ILE A 458 6.10 -30.21 0.12
CA ILE A 458 5.21 -29.37 0.89
C ILE A 458 5.29 -27.98 0.27
N THR A 459 4.13 -27.44 -0.10
CA THR A 459 4.03 -26.15 -0.79
C THR A 459 3.26 -25.18 0.06
N GLN A 460 3.81 -23.97 0.25
CA GLN A 460 3.06 -22.88 0.83
C GLN A 460 2.84 -21.81 -0.23
N ILE A 461 1.58 -21.36 -0.36
CA ILE A 461 1.15 -20.31 -1.27
C ILE A 461 0.45 -19.21 -0.45
N GLY A 462 0.91 -17.96 -0.59
CA GLY A 462 0.36 -16.84 0.14
C GLY A 462 -0.26 -15.77 -0.76
N THR A 463 -1.25 -15.05 -0.22
CA THR A 463 -1.77 -13.84 -0.85
C THR A 463 -0.90 -12.62 -0.52
N GLY A 464 -0.23 -12.62 0.64
CA GLY A 464 0.59 -11.54 1.19
C GLY A 464 2.07 -11.87 1.27
N ASN A 465 2.88 -10.81 1.44
CA ASN A 465 4.33 -10.93 1.52
C ASN A 465 4.80 -11.68 2.77
N TYR A 466 5.98 -12.27 2.70
CA TYR A 466 6.69 -12.90 3.81
C TYR A 466 7.31 -11.83 4.72
N ASN A 467 6.46 -11.18 5.51
CA ASN A 467 6.87 -10.08 6.37
C ASN A 467 6.09 -10.11 7.68
N GLU A 468 6.79 -10.39 8.77
CA GLU A 468 6.21 -10.62 10.10
C GLU A 468 5.48 -9.38 10.63
N LYS A 469 5.95 -8.17 10.27
CA LYS A 469 5.30 -6.92 10.67
C LYS A 469 3.99 -6.70 9.90
N THR A 470 4.00 -6.86 8.59
CA THR A 470 2.80 -6.66 7.78
C THR A 470 1.75 -7.73 8.03
N SER A 471 2.14 -8.95 8.40
CA SER A 471 1.21 -10.03 8.80
C SER A 471 0.36 -9.70 10.03
N THR A 472 0.73 -8.67 10.82
CA THR A 472 -0.08 -8.18 11.94
C THR A 472 -0.97 -6.98 11.58
N LEU A 473 -0.85 -6.46 10.35
CA LEU A 473 -1.52 -5.24 9.89
C LEU A 473 -2.41 -5.45 8.66
N TYR A 474 -2.16 -6.51 7.87
CA TYR A 474 -2.84 -6.81 6.62
C TYR A 474 -3.63 -8.09 6.75
N THR A 475 -4.83 -8.12 6.16
CA THR A 475 -5.56 -9.38 6.00
C THR A 475 -4.96 -10.14 4.83
N ASP A 476 -4.43 -11.32 5.10
CA ASP A 476 -3.86 -12.21 4.10
C ASP A 476 -4.17 -13.67 4.42
N LEU A 477 -4.04 -14.51 3.40
CA LEU A 477 -4.25 -15.95 3.48
C LEU A 477 -2.95 -16.68 3.12
N SER A 478 -2.70 -17.83 3.77
CA SER A 478 -1.55 -18.66 3.53
C SER A 478 -1.99 -20.13 3.56
N LEU A 479 -2.01 -20.79 2.41
CA LEU A 479 -2.28 -22.20 2.25
C LEU A 479 -0.97 -22.98 2.35
N ILE A 480 -0.95 -24.02 3.18
CA ILE A 480 0.16 -24.96 3.30
C ILE A 480 -0.41 -26.36 2.99
N THR A 481 0.14 -27.03 2.00
CA THR A 481 -0.37 -28.31 1.49
C THR A 481 0.73 -29.28 1.11
N ALA A 482 0.47 -30.55 1.32
CA ALA A 482 1.31 -31.66 0.83
C ALA A 482 0.72 -32.34 -0.43
N LYS A 483 -0.26 -31.72 -1.09
CA LYS A 483 -0.80 -32.21 -2.36
C LYS A 483 0.28 -32.21 -3.43
N GLN A 484 0.64 -33.40 -3.89
CA GLN A 484 1.80 -33.58 -4.79
C GLN A 484 1.57 -32.94 -6.17
N GLU A 485 0.35 -32.86 -6.66
CA GLU A 485 -0.01 -32.14 -7.88
C GLU A 485 0.35 -30.66 -7.83
N ILE A 486 0.07 -30.00 -6.69
CA ILE A 486 0.45 -28.60 -6.46
C ILE A 486 1.98 -28.47 -6.34
N GLY A 487 2.61 -29.38 -5.59
CA GLY A 487 4.06 -29.39 -5.38
C GLY A 487 4.87 -29.59 -6.66
N LYS A 488 4.43 -30.48 -7.55
CA LYS A 488 5.07 -30.70 -8.85
C LYS A 488 5.03 -29.47 -9.74
N GLU A 489 3.85 -28.82 -9.88
CA GLU A 489 3.77 -27.59 -10.66
C GLU A 489 4.54 -26.43 -10.01
N ALA A 490 4.57 -26.34 -8.68
CA ALA A 490 5.42 -25.36 -7.99
C ALA A 490 6.91 -25.60 -8.27
N ALA A 491 7.34 -26.87 -8.33
CA ALA A 491 8.72 -27.23 -8.71
C ALA A 491 9.04 -26.82 -10.16
N GLU A 492 8.11 -27.02 -11.08
CA GLU A 492 8.25 -26.59 -12.48
C GLU A 492 8.29 -25.07 -12.61
N VAL A 493 7.46 -24.33 -11.85
CA VAL A 493 7.51 -22.87 -11.77
C VAL A 493 8.91 -22.42 -11.34
N PHE A 494 9.47 -22.98 -10.25
CA PHE A 494 10.82 -22.66 -9.82
C PHE A 494 11.87 -23.03 -10.85
N ALA A 495 11.73 -24.18 -11.52
CA ALA A 495 12.66 -24.62 -12.58
C ALA A 495 12.68 -23.64 -13.76
N CYS A 496 11.53 -23.11 -14.17
CA CYS A 496 11.44 -22.05 -15.20
C CYS A 496 12.10 -20.75 -14.71
N LEU A 497 11.75 -20.30 -13.50
CA LEU A 497 12.31 -19.05 -12.92
C LEU A 497 13.84 -19.12 -12.80
N LEU A 498 14.39 -20.29 -12.48
CA LEU A 498 15.84 -20.54 -12.41
C LEU A 498 16.56 -20.42 -13.76
N ARG A 499 15.84 -20.64 -14.85
CA ARG A 499 16.35 -20.46 -16.23
C ARG A 499 16.09 -19.06 -16.79
N GLY A 500 15.46 -18.16 -16.00
CA GLY A 500 15.05 -16.85 -16.48
C GLY A 500 13.79 -16.86 -17.35
N GLU A 501 12.98 -17.92 -17.25
CA GLU A 501 11.79 -18.17 -18.06
C GLU A 501 10.52 -18.14 -17.21
N THR A 502 9.36 -18.13 -17.87
CA THR A 502 8.05 -18.31 -17.23
C THR A 502 7.44 -19.62 -17.72
N ILE A 503 6.67 -20.28 -16.87
CA ILE A 503 5.95 -21.51 -17.23
C ILE A 503 4.89 -21.18 -18.29
N GLU A 504 4.81 -22.03 -19.34
CA GLU A 504 3.87 -21.83 -20.43
C GLU A 504 2.48 -22.37 -20.12
N GLU A 505 2.38 -23.48 -19.43
CA GLU A 505 1.12 -24.16 -19.10
C GLU A 505 1.18 -24.79 -17.71
N THR A 506 0.04 -24.74 -16.99
CA THR A 506 -0.18 -25.42 -15.71
C THR A 506 -1.57 -26.06 -15.73
N HIS A 507 -1.81 -27.10 -14.94
CA HIS A 507 -3.13 -27.77 -14.87
C HIS A 507 -3.87 -27.45 -13.58
N VAL A 508 -3.15 -27.26 -12.47
CA VAL A 508 -3.68 -27.05 -11.12
C VAL A 508 -3.52 -25.59 -10.68
N LEU A 509 -2.31 -25.07 -10.76
CA LEU A 509 -2.03 -23.68 -10.43
C LEU A 509 -2.47 -22.73 -11.55
N LEU A 510 -2.79 -21.49 -11.21
CA LEU A 510 -2.94 -20.40 -12.18
C LEU A 510 -1.70 -19.52 -12.08
N VAL A 511 -0.88 -19.49 -13.12
CA VAL A 511 0.40 -18.79 -13.11
C VAL A 511 0.44 -17.70 -14.17
N ALA A 512 0.64 -16.45 -13.76
CA ALA A 512 0.90 -15.35 -14.68
C ALA A 512 2.40 -15.32 -15.07
N PRO A 513 2.72 -14.81 -16.28
CA PRO A 513 1.86 -14.09 -17.24
C PRO A 513 1.10 -14.99 -18.23
N LYS A 514 1.35 -16.29 -18.30
CA LYS A 514 0.86 -17.14 -19.41
C LYS A 514 -0.50 -17.79 -19.14
N CYS A 515 -0.71 -18.34 -17.94
CA CYS A 515 -1.87 -19.20 -17.67
C CYS A 515 -2.97 -18.54 -16.84
N LEU A 516 -2.67 -17.56 -15.99
CA LEU A 516 -3.63 -17.03 -15.00
C LEU A 516 -4.83 -16.37 -15.66
N GLN A 517 -4.61 -15.42 -16.57
CA GLN A 517 -5.71 -14.64 -17.18
C GLN A 517 -6.63 -15.56 -17.99
N ASN A 518 -6.07 -16.40 -18.86
CA ASN A 518 -6.83 -17.28 -19.72
C ASN A 518 -7.73 -18.22 -18.92
N LYS A 519 -7.17 -18.87 -17.89
CA LYS A 519 -7.95 -19.79 -17.04
C LYS A 519 -9.04 -19.09 -16.22
N VAL A 520 -8.80 -17.83 -15.80
CA VAL A 520 -9.86 -17.02 -15.16
C VAL A 520 -10.96 -16.73 -16.17
N LEU A 521 -10.63 -16.40 -17.42
CA LEU A 521 -11.61 -16.17 -18.48
C LEU A 521 -12.41 -17.44 -18.78
N ASP A 522 -11.75 -18.61 -18.85
CA ASP A 522 -12.39 -19.91 -19.07
C ASP A 522 -13.40 -20.21 -17.94
N MET A 523 -13.04 -19.96 -16.69
CA MET A 523 -13.95 -20.17 -15.55
C MET A 523 -15.16 -19.21 -15.57
N ILE A 524 -14.98 -17.98 -16.06
CA ILE A 524 -16.09 -17.05 -16.26
C ILE A 524 -16.98 -17.54 -17.42
N ASP A 525 -16.38 -18.09 -18.51
CA ASP A 525 -17.13 -18.67 -19.63
C ASP A 525 -17.92 -19.91 -19.22
N ASP A 526 -17.39 -20.76 -18.33
CA ASP A 526 -18.12 -21.87 -17.72
C ASP A 526 -19.43 -21.35 -17.05
N GLU A 527 -19.31 -20.31 -16.23
CA GLU A 527 -20.50 -19.71 -15.55
C GLU A 527 -21.47 -19.05 -16.54
N ILE A 528 -20.97 -18.43 -17.61
CA ILE A 528 -21.82 -17.91 -18.69
C ILE A 528 -22.60 -19.06 -19.36
N CYS A 529 -21.97 -20.21 -19.60
CA CYS A 529 -22.64 -21.39 -20.16
C CYS A 529 -23.73 -21.93 -19.23
N HIS A 530 -23.48 -22.03 -17.93
CA HIS A 530 -24.46 -22.45 -16.94
C HIS A 530 -25.67 -21.49 -16.93
N ALA A 531 -25.43 -20.17 -16.87
CA ALA A 531 -26.49 -19.16 -16.91
C ALA A 531 -27.34 -19.23 -18.21
N LYS A 532 -26.71 -19.42 -19.37
CA LYS A 532 -27.41 -19.59 -20.65
C LYS A 532 -28.27 -20.86 -20.69
N ASN A 533 -27.85 -21.89 -19.97
CA ASN A 533 -28.62 -23.13 -19.78
C ASN A 533 -29.73 -23.01 -18.73
N ARG A 534 -29.93 -21.80 -18.13
CA ARG A 534 -30.85 -21.52 -17.03
C ARG A 534 -30.51 -22.24 -15.73
N GLU A 535 -29.28 -22.56 -15.54
CA GLU A 535 -28.74 -23.09 -14.30
C GLU A 535 -28.26 -21.94 -13.41
N GLU A 536 -28.22 -22.16 -12.09
CA GLU A 536 -27.67 -21.17 -11.17
C GLU A 536 -26.17 -20.97 -11.46
N ALA A 537 -25.74 -19.72 -11.63
CA ALA A 537 -24.38 -19.34 -11.95
C ALA A 537 -23.89 -18.22 -11.03
N TYR A 538 -22.68 -18.39 -10.49
CA TYR A 538 -22.15 -17.48 -9.47
C TYR A 538 -20.67 -17.22 -9.65
N ILE A 539 -20.28 -15.95 -9.45
CA ILE A 539 -18.89 -15.51 -9.39
C ILE A 539 -18.71 -14.64 -8.14
N GLY A 540 -17.77 -15.04 -7.26
CA GLY A 540 -17.35 -14.29 -6.07
C GLY A 540 -15.90 -13.89 -6.17
N ILE A 541 -15.57 -12.59 -6.09
CA ILE A 541 -14.19 -12.11 -6.24
C ILE A 541 -13.83 -11.16 -5.11
N LYS A 542 -12.78 -11.49 -4.34
CA LYS A 542 -12.11 -10.55 -3.45
C LYS A 542 -10.74 -10.22 -3.99
N ILE A 543 -10.47 -8.93 -4.24
CA ILE A 543 -9.21 -8.41 -4.77
C ILE A 543 -8.93 -7.00 -4.25
N ASN A 544 -7.69 -6.53 -4.42
CA ASN A 544 -7.39 -5.14 -4.08
C ASN A 544 -7.71 -4.16 -5.21
N SER A 545 -7.57 -4.59 -6.47
CA SER A 545 -7.80 -3.71 -7.61
C SER A 545 -8.34 -4.47 -8.84
N LEU A 546 -9.32 -3.86 -9.50
CA LEU A 546 -9.91 -4.31 -10.76
C LEU A 546 -9.64 -3.27 -11.85
N THR A 547 -8.68 -3.53 -12.73
CA THR A 547 -8.30 -2.61 -13.82
C THR A 547 -7.98 -3.32 -15.13
N ASP A 548 -8.01 -4.66 -15.17
CA ASP A 548 -7.80 -5.42 -16.39
C ASP A 548 -9.04 -5.32 -17.28
N LYS A 549 -8.87 -4.69 -18.45
CA LYS A 549 -9.99 -4.42 -19.34
C LYS A 549 -10.62 -5.70 -19.90
N VAL A 550 -9.80 -6.70 -20.22
CA VAL A 550 -10.26 -7.98 -20.77
C VAL A 550 -11.14 -8.71 -19.75
N ILE A 551 -10.69 -8.78 -18.47
CA ILE A 551 -11.48 -9.40 -17.41
C ILE A 551 -12.75 -8.58 -17.12
N ILE A 552 -12.67 -7.24 -17.10
CA ILE A 552 -13.86 -6.38 -16.92
C ILE A 552 -14.90 -6.65 -18.00
N GLU A 553 -14.50 -6.67 -19.27
CA GLU A 553 -15.42 -6.94 -20.39
C GLU A 553 -16.04 -8.34 -20.29
N LYS A 554 -15.29 -9.33 -19.85
CA LYS A 554 -15.79 -10.70 -19.63
C LYS A 554 -16.78 -10.77 -18.45
N LEU A 555 -16.55 -10.03 -17.35
CA LEU A 555 -17.51 -9.93 -16.24
C LEU A 555 -18.81 -9.22 -16.67
N VAL A 556 -18.73 -8.24 -17.58
CA VAL A 556 -19.92 -7.61 -18.17
C VAL A 556 -20.71 -8.61 -19.01
N GLU A 557 -20.03 -9.40 -19.84
CA GLU A 557 -20.66 -10.49 -20.61
C GLU A 557 -21.35 -11.50 -19.69
N ALA A 558 -20.71 -11.88 -18.59
CA ALA A 558 -21.29 -12.78 -17.59
C ALA A 558 -22.55 -12.17 -16.92
N SER A 559 -22.50 -10.89 -16.55
CA SER A 559 -23.66 -10.17 -16.02
C SER A 559 -24.82 -10.14 -17.01
N GLN A 560 -24.54 -9.86 -18.30
CA GLN A 560 -25.54 -9.86 -19.38
C GLN A 560 -26.14 -11.26 -19.60
N ALA A 561 -25.39 -12.32 -19.37
CA ALA A 561 -25.88 -13.69 -19.43
C ALA A 561 -26.73 -14.10 -18.20
N GLY A 562 -26.77 -13.30 -17.15
CA GLY A 562 -27.54 -13.56 -15.93
C GLY A 562 -26.72 -14.15 -14.79
N VAL A 563 -25.40 -14.23 -14.89
CA VAL A 563 -24.54 -14.69 -13.78
C VAL A 563 -24.60 -13.70 -12.62
N LYS A 564 -24.84 -14.19 -11.40
CA LYS A 564 -24.75 -13.38 -10.18
C LYS A 564 -23.28 -13.15 -9.83
N ILE A 565 -22.86 -11.89 -9.73
CA ILE A 565 -21.47 -11.52 -9.47
C ILE A 565 -21.39 -10.65 -8.21
N GLU A 566 -20.64 -11.09 -7.22
CA GLU A 566 -20.40 -10.38 -5.96
C GLU A 566 -18.90 -10.13 -5.78
N MET A 567 -18.52 -8.87 -5.46
CA MET A 567 -17.11 -8.51 -5.40
C MET A 567 -16.78 -7.69 -4.15
N VAL A 568 -15.65 -8.01 -3.52
CA VAL A 568 -15.01 -7.16 -2.51
C VAL A 568 -13.76 -6.55 -3.15
N VAL A 569 -13.83 -5.26 -3.52
CA VAL A 569 -12.72 -4.55 -4.16
C VAL A 569 -12.27 -3.39 -3.26
N ARG A 570 -11.17 -3.57 -2.54
CA ARG A 570 -10.70 -2.59 -1.57
C ARG A 570 -10.33 -1.24 -2.18
N GLY A 571 -9.58 -1.23 -3.27
CA GLY A 571 -8.91 -0.04 -3.81
C GLY A 571 -9.51 0.43 -5.14
N ILE A 572 -8.72 0.33 -6.20
CA ILE A 572 -9.10 0.76 -7.55
C ILE A 572 -10.14 -0.20 -8.13
N CYS A 573 -11.27 0.34 -8.57
CA CYS A 573 -12.27 -0.40 -9.31
C CYS A 573 -12.63 0.40 -10.57
N CYS A 574 -12.28 -0.13 -11.75
CA CYS A 574 -12.61 0.50 -13.03
C CYS A 574 -13.95 0.03 -13.60
N LEU A 575 -14.66 -0.86 -12.92
CA LEU A 575 -15.99 -1.34 -13.27
C LEU A 575 -17.05 -0.63 -12.42
N ILE A 576 -18.08 -0.09 -13.05
CA ILE A 576 -19.25 0.51 -12.39
C ILE A 576 -20.37 -0.53 -12.42
N PRO A 577 -20.87 -1.00 -11.25
CA PRO A 577 -21.95 -1.97 -11.17
C PRO A 577 -23.33 -1.33 -11.37
N GLY A 578 -24.35 -2.15 -11.60
CA GLY A 578 -25.75 -1.73 -11.62
C GLY A 578 -26.15 -0.88 -12.83
N ILE A 579 -25.40 -0.92 -13.93
CA ILE A 579 -25.74 -0.24 -15.16
C ILE A 579 -26.70 -1.15 -15.97
N PRO A 580 -27.95 -0.69 -16.25
CA PRO A 580 -28.92 -1.49 -17.00
C PRO A 580 -28.41 -1.98 -18.35
N GLY A 581 -28.62 -3.25 -18.63
CA GLY A 581 -28.17 -3.91 -19.86
C GLY A 581 -26.68 -4.25 -19.91
N TYR A 582 -25.91 -3.95 -18.86
CA TYR A 582 -24.47 -4.24 -18.78
C TYR A 582 -24.06 -4.93 -17.47
N THR A 583 -24.23 -4.26 -16.33
CA THR A 583 -23.66 -4.69 -15.04
C THR A 583 -24.71 -4.81 -13.92
N GLU A 584 -25.96 -5.02 -14.28
CA GLU A 584 -27.10 -5.07 -13.36
C GLU A 584 -27.03 -6.24 -12.36
N ASN A 585 -26.35 -7.34 -12.74
CA ASN A 585 -26.13 -8.51 -11.89
C ASN A 585 -24.81 -8.46 -11.11
N ILE A 586 -24.11 -7.32 -11.14
CA ILE A 586 -22.85 -7.13 -10.43
C ILE A 586 -23.06 -6.26 -9.19
N LYS A 587 -22.60 -6.75 -8.05
CA LYS A 587 -22.56 -6.03 -6.79
C LYS A 587 -21.11 -5.88 -6.32
N ILE A 588 -20.69 -4.66 -5.99
CA ILE A 588 -19.33 -4.37 -5.55
C ILE A 588 -19.35 -3.62 -4.23
N ILE A 589 -18.57 -4.12 -3.27
CA ILE A 589 -18.30 -3.43 -2.01
C ILE A 589 -16.80 -3.18 -1.82
N SER A 590 -16.50 -2.25 -0.93
CA SER A 590 -15.13 -1.93 -0.50
C SER A 590 -15.08 -1.85 1.01
N ILE A 591 -14.15 -2.57 1.62
CA ILE A 591 -13.89 -2.53 3.06
C ILE A 591 -12.60 -1.76 3.30
N VAL A 592 -12.69 -0.68 4.10
CA VAL A 592 -11.55 0.08 4.62
C VAL A 592 -11.72 0.15 6.13
N GLY A 593 -10.88 -0.56 6.86
CA GLY A 593 -11.01 -0.72 8.29
C GLY A 593 -9.67 -0.69 9.01
N ARG A 594 -9.63 -1.27 10.21
CA ARG A 594 -8.47 -1.35 11.08
C ARG A 594 -7.27 -2.01 10.39
N PHE A 595 -7.54 -3.09 9.66
CA PHE A 595 -6.54 -3.83 8.91
C PHE A 595 -6.67 -3.54 7.41
N LEU A 596 -5.54 -3.55 6.71
CA LEU A 596 -5.55 -3.41 5.26
C LEU A 596 -6.08 -4.69 4.62
N GLU A 597 -7.25 -4.62 3.97
CA GLU A 597 -7.76 -5.73 3.18
C GLU A 597 -6.82 -6.04 2.01
N HIS A 598 -6.15 -7.19 2.08
CA HIS A 598 -5.08 -7.52 1.12
C HIS A 598 -5.21 -8.92 0.51
N SER A 599 -5.90 -9.85 1.13
CA SER A 599 -6.12 -11.19 0.58
C SER A 599 -6.88 -11.16 -0.75
N ARG A 600 -6.64 -12.16 -1.60
CA ARG A 600 -7.37 -12.38 -2.84
C ARG A 600 -7.98 -13.77 -2.83
N ILE A 601 -9.27 -13.82 -3.16
CA ILE A 601 -10.07 -15.03 -3.26
C ILE A 601 -10.82 -14.96 -4.58
N TYR A 602 -10.76 -16.02 -5.38
CA TYR A 602 -11.57 -16.19 -6.59
C TYR A 602 -12.48 -17.39 -6.40
N ARG A 603 -13.74 -17.20 -6.62
CA ARG A 603 -14.83 -18.16 -6.44
C ARG A 603 -15.65 -18.28 -7.70
N PHE A 604 -15.79 -19.48 -8.25
CA PHE A 604 -16.58 -19.75 -9.45
C PHE A 604 -17.46 -20.96 -9.21
N GLY A 605 -18.74 -20.84 -9.52
CA GLY A 605 -19.71 -21.91 -9.39
C GLY A 605 -20.55 -21.87 -8.13
N THR A 606 -21.59 -22.72 -8.13
CA THR A 606 -22.41 -23.05 -6.97
C THR A 606 -21.70 -24.06 -6.06
N PRO A 607 -22.15 -24.29 -4.81
CA PRO A 607 -21.46 -25.18 -3.87
C PRO A 607 -21.15 -26.58 -4.41
N GLU A 608 -22.00 -27.12 -5.32
CA GLU A 608 -21.84 -28.47 -5.89
C GLU A 608 -20.68 -28.60 -6.88
N ARG A 609 -20.28 -27.49 -7.52
CA ARG A 609 -19.25 -27.43 -8.57
C ARG A 609 -18.23 -26.32 -8.35
N GLU A 610 -18.18 -25.80 -7.14
CA GLU A 610 -17.40 -24.64 -6.79
C GLU A 610 -15.90 -24.86 -6.92
N LYS A 611 -15.25 -23.88 -7.54
CA LYS A 611 -13.77 -23.78 -7.60
C LYS A 611 -13.35 -22.52 -6.83
N ILE A 612 -12.57 -22.69 -5.76
CA ILE A 612 -12.05 -21.59 -4.95
C ILE A 612 -10.53 -21.55 -5.06
N TYR A 613 -10.00 -20.34 -5.30
CA TYR A 613 -8.57 -20.06 -5.35
C TYR A 613 -8.19 -18.96 -4.38
N ILE A 614 -7.00 -19.07 -3.77
CA ILE A 614 -6.30 -17.94 -3.16
C ILE A 614 -5.18 -17.49 -4.08
N ALA A 615 -4.94 -16.19 -4.18
CA ALA A 615 -4.04 -15.63 -5.19
C ALA A 615 -3.13 -14.51 -4.68
N SER A 616 -1.96 -14.39 -5.29
CA SER A 616 -1.12 -13.19 -5.15
C SER A 616 -1.53 -12.06 -6.11
N ALA A 617 -2.28 -12.37 -7.16
CA ALA A 617 -2.68 -11.46 -8.22
C ALA A 617 -3.96 -10.67 -7.92
N ASP A 618 -3.96 -9.39 -8.27
CA ASP A 618 -5.16 -8.61 -8.53
C ASP A 618 -5.55 -8.71 -10.01
N PHE A 619 -6.78 -8.37 -10.35
CA PHE A 619 -7.20 -8.27 -11.76
C PHE A 619 -6.76 -6.94 -12.37
N MET A 620 -5.45 -6.81 -12.53
CA MET A 620 -4.77 -5.69 -13.17
C MET A 620 -3.89 -6.22 -14.31
N THR A 621 -3.88 -5.53 -15.44
CA THR A 621 -3.05 -5.91 -16.61
C THR A 621 -1.58 -6.18 -16.24
N ARG A 622 -1.01 -5.38 -15.32
CA ARG A 622 0.37 -5.62 -14.85
C ARG A 622 0.52 -6.94 -14.06
N ASN A 623 -0.52 -7.40 -13.34
CA ASN A 623 -0.49 -8.65 -12.59
C ASN A 623 -0.71 -9.84 -13.51
N THR A 624 -1.63 -9.70 -14.48
CA THR A 624 -2.05 -10.80 -15.36
C THR A 624 -1.05 -11.10 -16.48
N ILE A 625 -0.29 -10.08 -16.95
CA ILE A 625 0.59 -10.23 -18.13
C ILE A 625 2.00 -9.63 -18.00
N ARG A 626 2.34 -8.94 -16.88
CA ARG A 626 3.67 -8.31 -16.68
C ARG A 626 4.34 -8.68 -15.37
N ARG A 627 3.82 -9.70 -14.69
CA ARG A 627 4.36 -10.20 -13.43
C ARG A 627 4.28 -11.71 -13.37
N VAL A 628 5.13 -12.29 -12.54
CA VAL A 628 4.95 -13.68 -12.09
C VAL A 628 4.06 -13.64 -10.85
N GLU A 629 2.87 -14.18 -10.98
CA GLU A 629 1.86 -14.31 -9.92
C GLU A 629 1.39 -15.76 -9.87
N VAL A 630 0.93 -16.21 -8.71
CA VAL A 630 0.41 -17.56 -8.53
C VAL A 630 -0.94 -17.50 -7.81
N ALA A 631 -1.89 -18.30 -8.30
CA ALA A 631 -3.10 -18.64 -7.59
C ALA A 631 -3.18 -20.16 -7.42
N ALA A 632 -3.54 -20.62 -6.23
CA ALA A 632 -3.66 -22.02 -5.91
C ALA A 632 -5.13 -22.37 -5.60
N PRO A 633 -5.64 -23.50 -6.13
CA PRO A 633 -6.94 -24.01 -5.73
C PRO A 633 -6.90 -24.52 -4.30
N VAL A 634 -7.99 -24.31 -3.57
CA VAL A 634 -8.20 -24.91 -2.25
C VAL A 634 -9.00 -26.19 -2.42
N LEU A 635 -8.32 -27.33 -2.30
CA LEU A 635 -8.89 -28.64 -2.62
C LEU A 635 -9.56 -29.33 -1.41
N ASP A 636 -9.23 -28.89 -0.20
CA ASP A 636 -9.82 -29.40 1.03
C ASP A 636 -11.22 -28.78 1.25
N ASP A 637 -12.25 -29.62 1.41
CA ASP A 637 -13.64 -29.18 1.54
C ASP A 637 -13.88 -28.31 2.79
N THR A 638 -13.19 -28.61 3.90
CA THR A 638 -13.31 -27.86 5.14
C THR A 638 -12.74 -26.46 4.99
N LEU A 639 -11.60 -26.36 4.27
CA LEU A 639 -10.96 -25.08 4.00
C LEU A 639 -11.74 -24.27 2.96
N ARG A 640 -12.38 -24.91 1.97
CA ARG A 640 -13.31 -24.24 1.05
C ARG A 640 -14.47 -23.62 1.80
N ALA A 641 -15.17 -24.41 2.62
CA ALA A 641 -16.28 -23.92 3.43
C ALA A 641 -15.86 -22.74 4.35
N ARG A 642 -14.66 -22.78 4.91
CA ARG A 642 -14.11 -21.66 5.70
C ARG A 642 -13.92 -20.40 4.84
N LEU A 643 -13.42 -20.52 3.62
CA LEU A 643 -13.24 -19.38 2.71
C LEU A 643 -14.58 -18.80 2.26
N ASP A 644 -15.60 -19.63 2.03
CA ASP A 644 -16.96 -19.20 1.73
C ASP A 644 -17.54 -18.39 2.87
N GLU A 645 -17.47 -18.91 4.10
CA GLU A 645 -17.92 -18.18 5.29
C GLU A 645 -17.20 -16.83 5.43
N MET A 646 -15.90 -16.80 5.18
CA MET A 646 -15.12 -15.54 5.22
C MET A 646 -15.58 -14.57 4.14
N PHE A 647 -15.76 -15.02 2.90
CA PHE A 647 -16.21 -14.20 1.79
C PHE A 647 -17.61 -13.64 2.03
N ASP A 648 -18.54 -14.49 2.42
CA ASP A 648 -19.92 -14.12 2.69
C ASP A 648 -20.04 -13.16 3.89
N THR A 649 -19.21 -13.35 4.92
CA THR A 649 -19.10 -12.43 6.04
C THR A 649 -18.62 -11.05 5.60
N MET A 650 -17.60 -10.98 4.75
CA MET A 650 -17.14 -9.71 4.18
C MET A 650 -18.24 -9.06 3.33
N MET A 651 -18.96 -9.83 2.51
CA MET A 651 -20.10 -9.31 1.72
C MET A 651 -21.24 -8.78 2.58
N LYS A 652 -21.36 -9.20 3.84
CA LYS A 652 -22.35 -8.71 4.82
C LYS A 652 -21.83 -7.55 5.67
N ASP A 653 -20.55 -7.19 5.60
CA ASP A 653 -19.97 -6.07 6.36
C ASP A 653 -20.71 -4.77 6.03
N ASP A 654 -21.32 -4.12 7.03
CA ASP A 654 -21.99 -2.84 6.91
C ASP A 654 -21.54 -1.80 7.96
N GLU A 655 -20.51 -2.16 8.75
CA GLU A 655 -19.77 -1.20 9.59
C GLU A 655 -18.69 -0.49 8.77
N LYS A 656 -17.83 -1.24 8.07
CA LYS A 656 -16.70 -0.75 7.27
C LYS A 656 -16.98 -0.86 5.76
N GLY A 657 -17.86 -1.74 5.35
CA GLY A 657 -18.26 -1.95 3.96
C GLY A 657 -18.98 -0.75 3.35
N LYS A 658 -18.51 -0.30 2.19
CA LYS A 658 -19.14 0.73 1.35
C LYS A 658 -19.54 0.10 0.03
N GLU A 659 -20.76 0.34 -0.42
CA GLU A 659 -21.26 -0.15 -1.70
C GLU A 659 -20.95 0.83 -2.83
N LEU A 660 -20.40 0.33 -3.93
CA LEU A 660 -20.23 1.10 -5.15
C LEU A 660 -21.54 1.13 -5.91
N THR A 661 -22.05 2.31 -6.20
CA THR A 661 -23.34 2.53 -6.88
C THR A 661 -23.17 2.75 -8.38
N SER A 662 -24.25 2.69 -9.14
CA SER A 662 -24.27 2.88 -10.60
C SER A 662 -23.82 4.28 -11.07
N ASN A 663 -23.77 5.27 -10.18
CA ASN A 663 -23.19 6.58 -10.48
C ASN A 663 -21.68 6.66 -10.16
N GLY A 664 -21.06 5.54 -9.80
CA GLY A 664 -19.63 5.47 -9.49
C GLY A 664 -19.25 6.06 -8.14
N THR A 665 -20.17 6.23 -7.20
CA THR A 665 -19.91 6.70 -5.82
C THR A 665 -20.00 5.56 -4.81
N TYR A 666 -19.30 5.71 -3.67
CA TYR A 666 -19.35 4.75 -2.58
C TYR A 666 -20.26 5.28 -1.47
N VAL A 667 -21.25 4.46 -1.07
CA VAL A 667 -22.24 4.80 -0.06
C VAL A 667 -22.18 3.85 1.14
N ASN A 668 -22.66 4.33 2.30
CA ASN A 668 -22.82 3.49 3.47
C ASN A 668 -23.91 2.44 3.22
N ARG A 669 -23.73 1.27 3.81
CA ARG A 669 -24.67 0.15 3.72
C ARG A 669 -25.41 -0.02 5.04
N ARG A 670 -26.56 -0.68 4.96
CA ARG A 670 -27.27 -1.23 6.10
C ARG A 670 -27.90 -2.57 5.66
N VAL A 671 -27.24 -3.65 6.05
CA VAL A 671 -27.60 -5.02 5.67
C VAL A 671 -28.12 -5.79 6.87
N ASN A 672 -27.52 -5.56 8.05
CA ASN A 672 -27.83 -6.28 9.27
C ASN A 672 -28.66 -5.43 10.24
N ALA A 673 -29.40 -6.08 11.14
CA ALA A 673 -30.11 -5.39 12.24
C ALA A 673 -29.11 -4.71 13.18
N GLU A 674 -28.07 -5.43 13.57
CA GLU A 674 -26.87 -4.91 14.25
C GLU A 674 -25.72 -4.84 13.24
N LYS A 675 -24.92 -3.77 13.32
CA LYS A 675 -23.81 -3.58 12.39
C LYS A 675 -22.75 -4.65 12.55
N LEU A 676 -22.30 -5.16 11.43
CA LEU A 676 -21.26 -6.18 11.35
C LEU A 676 -19.96 -5.57 10.84
N ASP A 677 -18.90 -5.71 11.64
CA ASP A 677 -17.50 -5.50 11.26
C ASP A 677 -16.84 -6.87 11.05
N SER A 678 -16.57 -7.21 9.81
CA SER A 678 -15.99 -8.51 9.44
C SER A 678 -14.63 -8.75 10.07
N GLN A 679 -13.78 -7.71 10.22
CA GLN A 679 -12.44 -7.82 10.78
C GLN A 679 -12.47 -8.12 12.28
N GLU A 680 -13.37 -7.48 13.03
CA GLU A 680 -13.55 -7.78 14.46
C GLU A 680 -14.14 -9.17 14.67
N LEU A 681 -15.13 -9.58 13.84
CA LEU A 681 -15.70 -10.92 13.91
C LEU A 681 -14.63 -12.01 13.68
N PHE A 682 -13.75 -11.85 12.69
CA PHE A 682 -12.67 -12.82 12.45
C PHE A 682 -11.69 -12.91 13.62
N TYR A 683 -11.42 -11.81 14.32
CA TYR A 683 -10.63 -11.84 15.56
C TYR A 683 -11.34 -12.63 16.67
N GLU A 684 -12.61 -12.37 16.88
CA GLU A 684 -13.41 -13.11 17.87
C GLU A 684 -13.43 -14.61 17.60
N MET A 685 -13.59 -14.98 16.31
CA MET A 685 -13.53 -16.38 15.88
C MET A 685 -12.17 -17.01 16.16
N ALA A 686 -11.07 -16.31 15.86
CA ALA A 686 -9.72 -16.79 16.14
C ALA A 686 -9.47 -16.99 17.64
N TYR A 687 -9.97 -16.09 18.48
CA TYR A 687 -9.86 -16.21 19.94
C TYR A 687 -10.68 -17.39 20.47
N LYS A 688 -11.95 -17.52 20.08
CA LYS A 688 -12.83 -18.64 20.45
C LYS A 688 -12.25 -19.99 20.03
N ASN A 689 -11.68 -20.07 18.85
CA ASN A 689 -11.09 -21.31 18.33
C ASN A 689 -9.77 -21.68 19.06
N ALA A 690 -8.99 -20.71 19.49
CA ALA A 690 -7.79 -20.95 20.29
C ALA A 690 -8.13 -21.44 21.71
N GLU A 691 -9.21 -20.95 22.32
CA GLU A 691 -9.68 -21.36 23.65
C GLU A 691 -10.21 -22.80 23.68
N LYS A 692 -10.96 -23.23 22.64
CA LYS A 692 -11.46 -24.62 22.52
C LYS A 692 -10.36 -25.67 22.54
N LYS A 693 -9.13 -25.31 22.22
CA LYS A 693 -7.95 -26.21 22.20
C LYS A 693 -7.28 -26.35 23.58
N THR A 694 -7.59 -25.46 24.52
CA THR A 694 -6.95 -25.45 25.85
C THR A 694 -7.74 -26.31 26.88
N ILE A 695 -8.91 -26.80 26.51
CA ILE A 695 -9.76 -27.74 27.26
C ILE A 695 -9.60 -29.14 26.65
#